data_6d95b15fe9afb38b9371429668c3b8c2
#
_entry.id   6d95b15fe9afb38b9371429668c3b8c2
#
_cell.length_a   1.000
_cell.length_b   1.000
_cell.length_c   1.000
_cell.angle_alpha   90.00
_cell.angle_beta   90.00
_cell.angle_gamma   90.00
#
_symmetry.space_group_name_H-M   'P 1'
#
loop_
_entity.id
_entity.type
_entity.pdbx_description
1 polymer ?
#
loop_
_entity_poly.entity_id
_entity_poly.type
_entity_poly.pdbx_seq_one_letter_code
_entity_poly.pdbx_strand_id
1 'polypeptide(L)'
;MRRAVSNGGIAISFFCLATAGHAQTLPRQDAIVLDQVVIQGGDDSGKSGVRAKTATIGPLGRREIKDTPYSVSVIDKTLIENQQATTLPDLLKYIPSTQMEARGGGDVGRPQSRGMQGTPVFNNRLDGMNIVATTAQPIEMYERVEVVHGLAGAYFGPASPGGLFNFTRKRPTQDPYNRINTGFTGKGTWLAHGDFGGHAADGMLGYRINVLSEEGDGYVKGSDLDRSLISGAFDINLTDQTTIELNASRYRFDKFGFPGSFSYDNSVTLPDAPDPTKVGYGQKFAGYGLEDTLVGGLVKHRFNEDWSLTAGMQHQRVSRWFVSVSNALLDDDGNYSNSIDGGVSGQFRVTSNIAVLNGTLFTGGVKHDVHLGTTGVNWENYSPRSGNPSVQGYLGDASIDNPVQWDAPTGLVRNGPRYRSFSNMSQSLVLGDSITFNGQWSAILSGSYTWFDVKNYDETGTVTQKYSERGLSPSVALSYKPAENITTYVAYVDTLQSGGTAPTTAANAGQVLAPERSKQVEAGVKADLGGLDASVAVFRIERPFAFTGEDNVYRIQGDQVNKGIELELRGQLLENLNIHGGVTLLDPKLRNTGNPLTSDTDVVGAPKVQANLFMEYFFKSLPELSASANLHFTGKRAGNNINSFKVDSYATLDLGLRYERQMTKDTTAVFNLAINNVFDEHYWASIFPGSIDGATRGANSAFLGAPREVRLSASFKF
;
A
#
# COMPACT_ATOMS: atom_id res chain seq x y z
N MET A 1 39.01 4.25 -35.96
CA MET A 1 37.73 4.39 -36.65
C MET A 1 36.60 4.31 -35.60
N ARG A 2 36.02 5.45 -35.32
CA ARG A 2 34.91 5.57 -34.35
C ARG A 2 33.61 5.12 -35.04
N ARG A 3 32.84 4.23 -34.41
CA ARG A 3 31.44 4.04 -34.73
C ARG A 3 30.61 4.35 -33.48
N ALA A 4 29.85 5.41 -33.60
CA ALA A 4 28.83 5.82 -32.65
C ALA A 4 27.64 4.85 -32.74
N VAL A 5 27.15 4.40 -31.60
CA VAL A 5 25.85 3.71 -31.47
C VAL A 5 24.82 4.74 -31.03
N SER A 6 23.86 5.00 -31.90
CA SER A 6 22.77 5.93 -31.69
C SER A 6 21.75 5.32 -30.73
N ASN A 7 21.47 6.02 -29.64
CA ASN A 7 20.30 5.81 -28.80
C ASN A 7 19.06 6.29 -29.56
N GLY A 8 18.21 5.38 -29.99
CA GLY A 8 16.91 5.69 -30.55
C GLY A 8 15.92 6.11 -29.45
N GLY A 9 15.86 7.39 -29.15
CA GLY A 9 14.77 7.98 -28.39
C GLY A 9 13.57 8.19 -29.30
N ILE A 10 12.42 7.62 -28.96
CA ILE A 10 11.15 7.92 -29.62
C ILE A 10 10.70 9.31 -29.14
N ALA A 11 10.96 10.32 -29.96
CA ALA A 11 10.40 11.66 -29.78
C ALA A 11 8.97 11.66 -30.35
N ILE A 12 7.96 11.76 -29.47
CA ILE A 12 6.58 12.05 -29.86
C ILE A 12 6.49 13.56 -30.07
N SER A 13 6.49 13.97 -31.35
CA SER A 13 6.29 15.35 -31.73
C SER A 13 4.80 15.68 -31.67
N PHE A 14 4.42 16.57 -30.77
CA PHE A 14 3.10 17.18 -30.75
C PHE A 14 3.03 18.30 -31.82
N PHE A 15 2.18 18.11 -32.82
CA PHE A 15 1.79 19.17 -33.75
C PHE A 15 0.66 19.99 -33.09
N CYS A 16 0.97 21.23 -32.71
CA CYS A 16 -0.05 22.26 -32.42
C CYS A 16 -0.51 22.90 -33.69
N LEU A 17 -1.74 22.63 -34.15
CA LEU A 17 -2.44 23.44 -35.14
C LEU A 17 -3.18 24.55 -34.39
N ALA A 18 -2.65 25.75 -34.47
CA ALA A 18 -3.35 26.96 -34.04
C ALA A 18 -4.25 27.46 -35.17
N THR A 19 -5.57 27.38 -35.00
CA THR A 19 -6.53 28.13 -35.82
C THR A 19 -6.99 29.36 -35.04
N ALA A 20 -6.67 30.53 -35.54
CA ALA A 20 -7.18 31.80 -35.03
C ALA A 20 -8.68 31.94 -35.38
N GLY A 21 -9.51 31.93 -34.35
CA GLY A 21 -10.94 32.21 -34.43
C GLY A 21 -11.29 33.46 -33.62
N HIS A 22 -12.05 34.36 -34.22
CA HIS A 22 -12.46 35.66 -33.70
C HIS A 22 -13.33 35.56 -32.44
N ALA A 23 -13.00 36.35 -31.44
CA ALA A 23 -13.77 36.51 -30.21
C ALA A 23 -15.11 37.21 -30.46
N GLN A 24 -16.20 36.52 -30.18
CA GLN A 24 -17.49 37.16 -29.91
C GLN A 24 -17.78 37.03 -28.40
N THR A 25 -17.96 38.16 -27.76
CA THR A 25 -18.41 38.28 -26.37
C THR A 25 -19.84 37.79 -26.23
N LEU A 26 -20.05 36.67 -25.56
CA LEU A 26 -21.36 36.20 -25.08
C LEU A 26 -21.49 36.47 -23.58
N PRO A 27 -22.72 36.69 -23.06
CA PRO A 27 -22.93 37.05 -21.66
C PRO A 27 -22.57 35.92 -20.71
N ARG A 28 -22.00 36.29 -19.56
CA ARG A 28 -21.70 35.38 -18.43
C ARG A 28 -22.96 34.58 -18.05
N GLN A 29 -23.01 33.34 -18.47
CA GLN A 29 -23.78 32.33 -17.77
C GLN A 29 -22.88 31.79 -16.63
N ASP A 30 -23.48 31.56 -15.49
CA ASP A 30 -22.81 31.03 -14.30
C ASP A 30 -21.93 29.84 -14.69
N ALA A 31 -20.65 29.97 -14.40
CA ALA A 31 -19.68 28.95 -14.69
C ALA A 31 -20.11 27.65 -13.99
N ILE A 32 -20.55 26.66 -14.74
CA ILE A 32 -20.62 25.28 -14.27
C ILE A 32 -19.18 24.91 -13.94
N VAL A 33 -18.86 24.96 -12.66
CA VAL A 33 -17.59 24.47 -12.14
C VAL A 33 -17.52 23.03 -12.62
N LEU A 34 -16.57 22.80 -13.51
CA LEU A 34 -16.13 21.45 -13.83
C LEU A 34 -16.05 20.66 -12.53
N ASP A 35 -16.62 19.45 -12.56
CA ASP A 35 -16.10 18.42 -11.69
C ASP A 35 -14.59 18.30 -12.00
N GLN A 36 -13.83 19.24 -11.43
CA GLN A 36 -12.50 18.91 -11.04
C GLN A 36 -12.65 17.49 -10.48
N VAL A 37 -11.70 16.60 -10.76
CA VAL A 37 -11.34 15.60 -9.79
C VAL A 37 -10.79 16.41 -8.62
N VAL A 38 -11.62 17.28 -8.08
CA VAL A 38 -11.51 17.81 -6.75
C VAL A 38 -11.74 16.57 -5.94
N ILE A 39 -10.68 16.03 -5.44
CA ILE A 39 -10.73 15.36 -4.17
C ILE A 39 -11.25 16.44 -3.25
N GLN A 40 -12.59 16.63 -3.21
CA GLN A 40 -13.25 17.32 -2.11
C GLN A 40 -12.96 16.43 -0.92
N GLY A 41 -11.80 16.68 -0.32
CA GLY A 41 -11.49 16.12 0.94
C GLY A 41 -12.55 16.57 1.91
N GLY A 42 -13.25 15.64 2.50
CA GLY A 42 -13.90 15.86 3.76
C GLY A 42 -15.42 15.85 3.80
N ASP A 43 -16.16 16.22 2.76
CA ASP A 43 -17.63 16.33 2.91
C ASP A 43 -18.38 15.00 2.77
N ASP A 44 -17.81 14.00 2.10
CA ASP A 44 -18.48 12.71 1.88
C ASP A 44 -18.29 11.70 3.01
N SER A 45 -17.25 11.85 3.85
CA SER A 45 -16.89 10.86 4.88
C SER A 45 -17.37 11.21 6.29
N GLY A 46 -17.99 12.39 6.46
CA GLY A 46 -18.49 12.88 7.75
C GLY A 46 -17.36 13.24 8.73
N LYS A 47 -17.73 13.70 9.94
CA LYS A 47 -16.78 14.17 10.97
C LYS A 47 -15.73 13.15 11.41
N SER A 48 -16.02 11.85 11.29
CA SER A 48 -15.09 10.76 11.66
C SER A 48 -14.20 10.28 10.53
N GLY A 49 -14.48 10.64 9.27
CA GLY A 49 -13.74 10.11 8.12
C GLY A 49 -13.98 8.62 7.81
N VAL A 50 -15.06 8.02 8.34
CA VAL A 50 -15.29 6.57 8.19
C VAL A 50 -16.12 6.20 6.96
N ARG A 51 -16.85 7.17 6.35
CA ARG A 51 -17.76 6.91 5.24
C ARG A 51 -17.29 7.56 3.95
N ALA A 52 -16.33 6.95 3.27
CA ALA A 52 -16.00 7.34 1.90
C ALA A 52 -17.04 6.75 0.93
N LYS A 53 -17.71 7.58 0.13
CA LYS A 53 -18.71 7.12 -0.85
C LYS A 53 -18.09 6.70 -2.18
N THR A 54 -16.94 7.24 -2.52
CA THR A 54 -16.30 7.03 -3.81
C THR A 54 -14.88 6.52 -3.69
N ALA A 55 -14.44 5.76 -4.70
CA ALA A 55 -13.05 5.30 -4.86
C ALA A 55 -12.60 5.45 -6.32
N THR A 56 -11.29 5.53 -6.53
CA THR A 56 -10.68 5.59 -7.86
C THR A 56 -10.33 4.19 -8.33
N ILE A 57 -10.94 3.73 -9.41
CA ILE A 57 -10.69 2.41 -9.99
C ILE A 57 -9.84 2.55 -11.26
N GLY A 58 -8.60 2.99 -11.09
CA GLY A 58 -7.66 3.18 -12.19
C GLY A 58 -8.23 3.98 -13.36
N PRO A 59 -8.07 3.48 -14.59
CA PRO A 59 -8.61 4.14 -15.77
C PRO A 59 -10.12 4.34 -15.78
N LEU A 60 -10.87 3.52 -15.02
CA LEU A 60 -12.32 3.69 -14.88
C LEU A 60 -12.72 4.96 -14.12
N GLY A 61 -11.74 5.70 -13.59
CA GLY A 61 -11.96 6.95 -12.87
C GLY A 61 -12.58 6.77 -11.49
N ARG A 62 -13.13 7.86 -10.96
CA ARG A 62 -13.78 7.91 -9.65
C ARG A 62 -15.22 7.39 -9.78
N ARG A 63 -15.60 6.44 -8.89
CA ARG A 63 -16.91 5.79 -8.90
C ARG A 63 -17.47 5.68 -7.50
N GLU A 64 -18.78 5.65 -7.38
CA GLU A 64 -19.41 5.27 -6.13
C GLU A 64 -19.04 3.82 -5.75
N ILE A 65 -18.61 3.64 -4.51
CA ILE A 65 -18.21 2.32 -4.00
C ILE A 65 -19.39 1.35 -4.04
N LYS A 66 -20.61 1.83 -3.76
CA LYS A 66 -21.84 1.05 -3.86
C LYS A 66 -22.04 0.46 -5.27
N ASP A 67 -21.71 1.23 -6.31
CA ASP A 67 -21.94 0.84 -7.70
C ASP A 67 -20.71 0.18 -8.36
N THR A 68 -19.65 -0.02 -7.59
CA THR A 68 -18.43 -0.69 -8.06
C THR A 68 -18.52 -2.19 -7.81
N PRO A 69 -18.47 -3.05 -8.85
CA PRO A 69 -18.63 -4.51 -8.71
C PRO A 69 -17.32 -5.20 -8.24
N TYR A 70 -16.69 -4.65 -7.24
CA TYR A 70 -15.48 -5.16 -6.57
C TYR A 70 -15.49 -4.73 -5.12
N SER A 71 -14.85 -5.51 -4.25
CA SER A 71 -14.57 -5.08 -2.88
C SER A 71 -13.51 -3.98 -2.88
N VAL A 72 -13.87 -2.81 -2.33
CA VAL A 72 -12.98 -1.64 -2.23
C VAL A 72 -13.16 -1.00 -0.87
N SER A 73 -12.06 -0.80 -0.15
CA SER A 73 -12.03 -0.06 1.11
C SER A 73 -11.24 1.24 0.95
N VAL A 74 -11.65 2.28 1.67
CA VAL A 74 -11.03 3.60 1.61
C VAL A 74 -10.81 4.12 3.03
N ILE A 75 -9.61 4.57 3.30
CA ILE A 75 -9.21 5.32 4.50
C ILE A 75 -8.90 6.75 4.05
N ASP A 76 -9.64 7.73 4.53
CA ASP A 76 -9.40 9.11 4.17
C ASP A 76 -8.57 9.89 5.22
N LYS A 77 -8.18 11.13 4.87
CA LYS A 77 -7.34 11.96 5.73
C LYS A 77 -7.96 12.22 7.11
N THR A 78 -9.28 12.30 7.20
CA THR A 78 -9.96 12.59 8.47
C THR A 78 -9.73 11.46 9.47
N LEU A 79 -9.85 10.20 9.02
CA LEU A 79 -9.51 9.04 9.85
C LEU A 79 -7.99 9.00 10.14
N ILE A 80 -7.14 9.24 9.11
CA ILE A 80 -5.67 9.30 9.26
C ILE A 80 -5.28 10.31 10.35
N GLU A 81 -5.80 11.53 10.28
CA GLU A 81 -5.50 12.62 11.21
C GLU A 81 -6.07 12.40 12.60
N ASN A 82 -7.36 11.97 12.69
CA ASN A 82 -8.05 11.77 13.97
C ASN A 82 -7.44 10.62 14.77
N GLN A 83 -6.96 9.57 14.09
CA GLN A 83 -6.34 8.41 14.72
C GLN A 83 -4.81 8.56 14.86
N GLN A 84 -4.26 9.74 14.51
CA GLN A 84 -2.83 10.04 14.60
C GLN A 84 -1.97 8.95 13.92
N ALA A 85 -2.41 8.44 12.77
CA ALA A 85 -1.68 7.40 12.04
C ALA A 85 -0.39 7.99 11.45
N THR A 86 0.72 7.32 11.67
CA THR A 86 2.05 7.72 11.20
C THR A 86 2.70 6.66 10.31
N THR A 87 2.12 5.46 10.30
CA THR A 87 2.64 4.32 9.54
C THR A 87 1.55 3.65 8.72
N LEU A 88 1.92 2.90 7.69
CA LEU A 88 0.95 2.12 6.92
C LEU A 88 0.25 1.04 7.75
N PRO A 89 0.92 0.28 8.66
CA PRO A 89 0.23 -0.62 9.59
C PRO A 89 -0.85 0.04 10.43
N ASP A 90 -0.67 1.30 10.87
CA ASP A 90 -1.70 2.05 11.60
C ASP A 90 -3.00 2.20 10.80
N LEU A 91 -2.92 2.21 9.47
CA LEU A 91 -4.08 2.32 8.58
C LEU A 91 -4.69 0.95 8.26
N LEU A 92 -3.85 -0.04 7.98
CA LEU A 92 -4.32 -1.36 7.54
C LEU A 92 -5.13 -2.08 8.62
N LYS A 93 -4.90 -1.80 9.91
CA LYS A 93 -5.69 -2.39 11.01
C LYS A 93 -7.18 -2.07 10.94
N TYR A 94 -7.62 -1.03 10.22
CA TYR A 94 -9.02 -0.69 10.01
C TYR A 94 -9.70 -1.49 8.90
N ILE A 95 -8.93 -2.23 8.08
CA ILE A 95 -9.45 -3.01 6.95
C ILE A 95 -9.22 -4.51 7.23
N PRO A 96 -10.26 -5.28 7.62
CA PRO A 96 -10.10 -6.63 8.16
C PRO A 96 -9.58 -7.67 7.17
N SER A 97 -9.53 -7.38 5.88
CA SER A 97 -8.97 -8.26 4.85
C SER A 97 -7.50 -7.98 4.52
N THR A 98 -6.90 -6.98 5.18
CA THR A 98 -5.53 -6.54 4.90
C THR A 98 -4.55 -6.90 6.01
N GLN A 99 -3.30 -7.05 5.65
CA GLN A 99 -2.19 -7.31 6.56
C GLN A 99 -0.93 -6.61 6.06
N MET A 100 0.03 -6.39 6.96
CA MET A 100 1.40 -6.03 6.61
C MET A 100 2.31 -7.24 6.77
N GLU A 101 2.91 -7.70 5.70
CA GLU A 101 4.02 -8.65 5.76
C GLU A 101 5.30 -7.88 6.08
N ALA A 102 5.71 -7.87 7.35
CA ALA A 102 6.92 -7.18 7.81
C ALA A 102 8.19 -7.85 7.25
N ARG A 103 9.14 -7.05 6.76
CA ARG A 103 10.41 -7.54 6.16
C ARG A 103 11.66 -6.86 6.69
N GLY A 104 11.53 -5.96 7.64
CA GLY A 104 12.66 -5.23 8.21
C GLY A 104 12.24 -4.41 9.43
N GLY A 105 11.12 -4.78 10.01
CA GLY A 105 10.46 -4.06 11.08
C GLY A 105 9.02 -3.72 10.72
N GLY A 106 8.24 -3.22 11.66
CA GLY A 106 6.80 -2.96 11.47
C GLY A 106 6.47 -2.01 10.32
N ASP A 107 7.37 -1.05 10.03
CA ASP A 107 7.14 -0.01 9.01
C ASP A 107 7.67 -0.41 7.62
N VAL A 108 8.41 -1.51 7.54
CA VAL A 108 9.04 -1.99 6.32
C VAL A 108 8.48 -3.34 5.96
N GLY A 109 7.57 -3.36 5.02
CA GLY A 109 6.89 -4.58 4.64
C GLY A 109 6.09 -4.42 3.36
N ARG A 110 5.34 -5.46 3.04
CA ARG A 110 4.44 -5.47 1.89
C ARG A 110 3.00 -5.47 2.38
N PRO A 111 2.22 -4.46 2.04
CA PRO A 111 0.79 -4.54 2.26
C PRO A 111 0.20 -5.66 1.39
N GLN A 112 -0.72 -6.40 1.95
CA GLN A 112 -1.38 -7.53 1.29
C GLN A 112 -2.84 -7.63 1.70
N SER A 113 -3.64 -8.26 0.86
CA SER A 113 -5.07 -8.45 1.05
C SER A 113 -5.44 -9.91 0.81
N ARG A 114 -6.46 -10.41 1.55
CA ARG A 114 -7.02 -11.76 1.38
C ARG A 114 -5.99 -12.89 1.52
N GLY A 115 -4.94 -12.67 2.33
CA GLY A 115 -3.88 -13.65 2.55
C GLY A 115 -3.01 -13.92 1.30
N MET A 116 -3.05 -13.03 0.32
CA MET A 116 -2.25 -13.10 -0.90
C MET A 116 -1.13 -12.06 -0.86
N GLN A 117 0.10 -12.47 -1.15
CA GLN A 117 1.26 -11.59 -1.11
C GLN A 117 1.25 -10.58 -2.28
N GLY A 118 1.48 -9.31 -1.96
CA GLY A 118 1.71 -8.24 -2.92
C GLY A 118 3.15 -8.16 -3.41
N THR A 119 3.35 -7.53 -4.56
CA THR A 119 4.69 -7.21 -5.07
C THR A 119 5.15 -5.83 -4.58
N PRO A 120 6.47 -5.57 -4.55
CA PRO A 120 6.99 -4.28 -4.10
C PRO A 120 6.49 -3.07 -4.87
N VAL A 121 6.23 -3.22 -6.18
CA VAL A 121 5.94 -2.12 -7.11
C VAL A 121 4.57 -2.27 -7.77
N PHE A 122 4.25 -3.45 -8.31
CA PHE A 122 3.05 -3.59 -9.14
C PHE A 122 1.74 -3.47 -8.37
N ASN A 123 1.73 -3.72 -7.07
CA ASN A 123 0.54 -3.63 -6.23
C ASN A 123 0.37 -2.25 -5.55
N ASN A 124 1.33 -1.33 -5.76
CA ASN A 124 1.34 -0.06 -5.03
C ASN A 124 1.39 1.11 -6.00
N ARG A 125 0.53 2.09 -5.77
CA ARG A 125 0.39 3.26 -6.63
C ARG A 125 0.26 4.54 -5.83
N LEU A 126 0.71 5.62 -6.43
CA LEU A 126 0.48 6.98 -5.96
C LEU A 126 -0.14 7.76 -7.11
N ASP A 127 -1.38 8.24 -6.91
CA ASP A 127 -2.19 8.89 -7.95
C ASP A 127 -2.32 8.03 -9.23
N GLY A 128 -2.50 6.71 -9.06
CA GLY A 128 -2.64 5.75 -10.15
C GLY A 128 -1.34 5.27 -10.80
N MET A 129 -0.17 5.83 -10.46
CA MET A 129 1.13 5.47 -11.01
C MET A 129 1.95 4.63 -10.02
N ASN A 130 2.69 3.63 -10.52
CA ASN A 130 3.43 2.69 -9.67
C ASN A 130 4.52 3.36 -8.83
N ILE A 131 4.63 2.92 -7.57
CA ILE A 131 5.67 3.28 -6.61
C ILE A 131 6.21 2.05 -5.88
N VAL A 132 7.33 2.20 -5.21
CA VAL A 132 7.81 1.22 -4.22
C VAL A 132 7.12 1.49 -2.89
N ALA A 133 6.44 0.49 -2.32
CA ALA A 133 5.82 0.59 -0.99
C ALA A 133 6.27 -0.50 -0.01
N THR A 134 7.36 -1.22 -0.29
CA THR A 134 8.04 -2.06 0.73
C THR A 134 8.98 -1.25 1.61
N THR A 135 8.68 0.01 1.80
CA THR A 135 9.47 0.99 2.54
C THR A 135 8.52 1.79 3.42
N ALA A 136 9.02 2.43 4.44
CA ALA A 136 8.21 3.36 5.23
C ALA A 136 7.60 4.43 4.32
N GLN A 137 6.33 4.76 4.54
CA GLN A 137 5.57 5.69 3.73
C GLN A 137 5.24 6.95 4.52
N PRO A 138 5.36 8.14 3.93
CA PRO A 138 5.02 9.41 4.58
C PRO A 138 3.51 9.63 4.56
N ILE A 139 2.80 9.07 5.53
CA ILE A 139 1.32 9.06 5.59
C ILE A 139 0.73 10.47 5.62
N GLU A 140 1.45 11.43 6.16
CA GLU A 140 1.01 12.82 6.34
C GLU A 140 0.78 13.58 5.02
N MET A 141 1.39 13.14 3.92
CA MET A 141 1.17 13.76 2.61
C MET A 141 -0.01 13.16 1.84
N TYR A 142 -0.67 12.12 2.38
CA TYR A 142 -1.77 11.46 1.69
C TYR A 142 -3.13 12.01 2.10
N GLU A 143 -4.02 12.18 1.12
CA GLU A 143 -5.42 12.51 1.28
C GLU A 143 -6.24 11.27 1.62
N ARG A 144 -5.86 10.12 0.98
CA ARG A 144 -6.52 8.83 1.20
C ARG A 144 -5.65 7.66 0.78
N VAL A 145 -6.01 6.50 1.31
CA VAL A 145 -5.51 5.20 0.87
C VAL A 145 -6.70 4.38 0.42
N GLU A 146 -6.68 3.93 -0.83
CA GLU A 146 -7.70 3.11 -1.45
C GLU A 146 -7.16 1.69 -1.64
N VAL A 147 -7.93 0.68 -1.26
CA VAL A 147 -7.56 -0.72 -1.40
C VAL A 147 -8.58 -1.44 -2.27
N VAL A 148 -8.17 -1.89 -3.45
CA VAL A 148 -8.95 -2.83 -4.26
C VAL A 148 -8.52 -4.24 -3.85
N HIS A 149 -9.44 -5.03 -3.30
CA HIS A 149 -9.12 -6.34 -2.76
C HIS A 149 -8.92 -7.39 -3.85
N GLY A 150 -7.87 -8.20 -3.72
CA GLY A 150 -7.55 -9.26 -4.66
C GLY A 150 -6.99 -8.75 -6.01
N LEU A 151 -7.54 -9.21 -7.14
CA LEU A 151 -7.02 -8.92 -8.47
C LEU A 151 -7.56 -7.62 -9.06
N ALA A 152 -6.66 -6.76 -9.53
CA ALA A 152 -6.98 -5.49 -10.18
C ALA A 152 -6.28 -5.29 -11.54
N GLY A 153 -5.57 -6.30 -12.03
CA GLY A 153 -4.68 -6.16 -13.20
C GLY A 153 -5.34 -5.81 -14.50
N ALA A 154 -6.61 -6.16 -14.68
CA ALA A 154 -7.36 -5.79 -15.88
C ALA A 154 -7.57 -4.27 -16.04
N TYR A 155 -7.49 -3.51 -14.94
CA TYR A 155 -7.68 -2.06 -14.92
C TYR A 155 -6.37 -1.31 -14.80
N PHE A 156 -5.40 -1.89 -14.10
CA PHE A 156 -4.19 -1.17 -13.72
C PHE A 156 -2.93 -1.70 -14.40
N GLY A 157 -3.04 -2.73 -15.25
CA GLY A 157 -1.88 -3.50 -15.72
C GLY A 157 -1.43 -4.54 -14.70
N PRO A 158 -0.23 -5.13 -14.85
CA PRO A 158 0.20 -6.28 -14.06
C PRO A 158 0.14 -6.01 -12.56
N ALA A 159 -0.44 -6.97 -11.83
CA ALA A 159 -0.44 -6.97 -10.36
C ALA A 159 -0.61 -8.40 -9.85
N SER A 160 -0.02 -8.71 -8.69
CA SER A 160 -0.31 -9.96 -7.99
C SER A 160 -1.66 -9.90 -7.28
N PRO A 161 -2.24 -11.02 -6.87
CA PRO A 161 -3.55 -11.03 -6.21
C PRO A 161 -3.56 -10.47 -4.78
N GLY A 162 -2.46 -9.90 -4.31
CA GLY A 162 -2.32 -9.30 -2.98
C GLY A 162 -3.09 -8.00 -2.75
N GLY A 163 -3.97 -7.62 -3.65
CA GLY A 163 -4.69 -6.34 -3.63
C GLY A 163 -3.89 -5.21 -4.26
N LEU A 164 -4.57 -4.12 -4.59
CA LEU A 164 -3.94 -2.90 -5.07
C LEU A 164 -4.13 -1.80 -4.04
N PHE A 165 -3.03 -1.17 -3.64
CA PHE A 165 -2.99 -0.07 -2.69
C PHE A 165 -2.68 1.21 -3.46
N ASN A 166 -3.68 2.09 -3.57
CA ASN A 166 -3.54 3.38 -4.24
C ASN A 166 -3.54 4.49 -3.19
N PHE A 167 -2.41 5.15 -3.06
CA PHE A 167 -2.24 6.34 -2.23
C PHE A 167 -2.61 7.56 -3.08
N THR A 168 -3.36 8.49 -2.51
CA THR A 168 -3.71 9.74 -3.17
C THR A 168 -3.08 10.90 -2.41
N ARG A 169 -2.36 11.78 -3.10
CA ARG A 169 -1.74 12.96 -2.48
C ARG A 169 -2.77 13.99 -2.08
N LYS A 170 -2.45 14.75 -1.01
CA LYS A 170 -3.11 16.02 -0.73
C LYS A 170 -2.90 17.00 -1.88
N ARG A 171 -3.99 17.57 -2.39
CA ARG A 171 -3.99 18.54 -3.49
C ARG A 171 -4.26 19.96 -2.97
N PRO A 172 -3.98 21.01 -3.78
CA PRO A 172 -4.38 22.37 -3.47
C PRO A 172 -5.85 22.47 -3.04
N THR A 173 -6.12 23.30 -2.08
CA THR A 173 -7.47 23.57 -1.55
C THR A 173 -8.02 24.84 -2.18
N GLN A 174 -9.34 24.93 -2.40
CA GLN A 174 -9.95 26.14 -2.95
C GLN A 174 -9.79 27.32 -1.98
N ASP A 175 -10.12 27.09 -0.72
CA ASP A 175 -9.92 28.06 0.34
C ASP A 175 -8.52 27.94 0.94
N PRO A 176 -7.94 29.01 1.47
CA PRO A 176 -6.71 28.94 2.22
C PRO A 176 -6.80 27.91 3.34
N TYR A 177 -5.84 27.04 3.42
CA TYR A 177 -5.75 25.97 4.41
C TYR A 177 -4.38 26.00 5.07
N ASN A 178 -4.37 26.26 6.36
CA ASN A 178 -3.14 26.23 7.15
C ASN A 178 -3.38 25.33 8.36
N ARG A 179 -2.51 24.34 8.55
CA ARG A 179 -2.55 23.48 9.72
C ARG A 179 -1.14 23.27 10.25
N ILE A 180 -0.97 23.51 11.54
CA ILE A 180 0.23 23.12 12.28
C ILE A 180 -0.20 22.07 13.30
N ASN A 181 0.50 20.94 13.30
CA ASN A 181 0.29 19.85 14.23
C ASN A 181 1.57 19.54 14.98
N THR A 182 1.47 19.41 16.30
CA THR A 182 2.55 18.93 17.15
C THR A 182 2.09 17.67 17.86
N GLY A 183 2.97 16.67 17.96
CA GLY A 183 2.66 15.39 18.58
C GLY A 183 3.75 14.93 19.52
N PHE A 184 3.36 14.08 20.45
CA PHE A 184 4.25 13.36 21.35
C PHE A 184 3.82 11.91 21.42
N THR A 185 4.76 11.00 21.24
CA THR A 185 4.52 9.56 21.31
C THR A 185 5.31 8.99 22.48
N GLY A 186 4.59 8.30 23.30
CA GLY A 186 4.78 7.72 24.62
C GLY A 186 6.12 7.44 25.25
N LYS A 187 7.27 7.51 24.59
CA LYS A 187 8.59 7.33 25.25
C LYS A 187 9.64 8.35 24.85
N GLY A 188 9.23 9.41 24.17
CA GLY A 188 10.14 10.52 23.90
C GLY A 188 10.22 10.96 22.46
N THR A 189 9.34 10.48 21.57
CA THR A 189 9.29 10.93 20.19
C THR A 189 8.42 12.18 20.05
N TRP A 190 8.95 13.21 19.41
CA TRP A 190 8.27 14.46 19.14
C TRP A 190 8.06 14.64 17.63
N LEU A 191 6.87 15.07 17.26
CA LEU A 191 6.47 15.34 15.89
C LEU A 191 6.05 16.79 15.73
N ALA A 192 6.51 17.43 14.65
CA ALA A 192 6.02 18.71 14.15
C ALA A 192 5.65 18.56 12.66
N HIS A 193 4.42 18.91 12.30
CA HIS A 193 3.92 18.82 10.93
C HIS A 193 3.18 20.10 10.55
N GLY A 194 3.60 20.71 9.44
CA GLY A 194 2.91 21.82 8.78
C GLY A 194 2.27 21.36 7.48
N ASP A 195 1.02 21.76 7.24
CA ASP A 195 0.25 21.45 6.05
C ASP A 195 -0.45 22.72 5.56
N PHE A 196 -0.01 23.25 4.42
CA PHE A 196 -0.39 24.56 3.90
C PHE A 196 -0.92 24.42 2.49
N GLY A 197 -2.09 25.00 2.19
CA GLY A 197 -2.71 24.93 0.88
C GLY A 197 -3.51 26.17 0.52
N GLY A 198 -3.78 26.33 -0.76
CA GLY A 198 -4.56 27.45 -1.28
C GLY A 198 -4.28 27.72 -2.74
N HIS A 199 -4.75 28.88 -3.20
CA HIS A 199 -4.55 29.37 -4.55
C HIS A 199 -3.87 30.75 -4.53
N ALA A 200 -3.12 31.05 -5.59
CA ALA A 200 -2.50 32.33 -5.89
C ALA A 200 -2.76 32.70 -7.36
N ALA A 201 -2.40 33.93 -7.74
CA ALA A 201 -2.54 34.42 -9.11
C ALA A 201 -3.99 34.26 -9.65
N ASP A 202 -4.98 34.75 -8.90
CA ASP A 202 -6.41 34.72 -9.25
C ASP A 202 -6.91 33.29 -9.57
N GLY A 203 -6.41 32.27 -8.83
CA GLY A 203 -6.80 30.88 -9.01
C GLY A 203 -5.99 30.11 -10.07
N MET A 204 -5.10 30.77 -10.80
CA MET A 204 -4.27 30.11 -11.81
C MET A 204 -3.28 29.14 -11.19
N LEU A 205 -2.74 29.42 -10.00
CA LEU A 205 -1.78 28.58 -9.30
C LEU A 205 -2.36 28.07 -7.98
N GLY A 206 -2.66 26.79 -7.92
CA GLY A 206 -2.94 26.08 -6.68
C GLY A 206 -1.65 25.52 -6.06
N TYR A 207 -1.58 25.47 -4.74
CA TYR A 207 -0.45 24.87 -4.03
C TYR A 207 -0.89 24.07 -2.81
N ARG A 208 -0.13 23.00 -2.49
CA ARG A 208 -0.20 22.28 -1.22
C ARG A 208 1.21 21.89 -0.80
N ILE A 209 1.59 22.26 0.41
CA ILE A 209 2.93 22.03 0.95
C ILE A 209 2.79 21.30 2.28
N ASN A 210 3.52 20.20 2.45
CA ASN A 210 3.64 19.47 3.72
C ASN A 210 5.11 19.45 4.15
N VAL A 211 5.36 19.76 5.42
CA VAL A 211 6.67 19.70 6.05
C VAL A 211 6.54 18.96 7.37
N LEU A 212 7.35 17.92 7.58
CA LEU A 212 7.34 17.08 8.78
C LEU A 212 8.75 16.94 9.33
N SER A 213 8.87 16.96 10.65
CA SER A 213 10.00 16.44 11.41
C SER A 213 9.48 15.65 12.59
N GLU A 214 10.00 14.44 12.79
CA GLU A 214 9.74 13.62 13.96
C GLU A 214 11.03 12.97 14.40
N GLU A 215 11.36 13.10 15.70
CA GLU A 215 12.59 12.56 16.26
C GLU A 215 12.40 12.13 17.71
N GLY A 216 13.19 11.17 18.15
CA GLY A 216 13.28 10.76 19.56
C GLY A 216 13.36 9.25 19.78
N ASP A 217 13.30 8.87 21.04
CA ASP A 217 13.35 7.48 21.47
C ASP A 217 12.02 6.74 21.15
N GLY A 218 12.12 5.50 20.69
CA GLY A 218 10.95 4.63 20.53
C GLY A 218 10.59 3.87 21.81
N TYR A 219 9.79 2.82 21.67
CA TYR A 219 9.33 2.02 22.81
C TYR A 219 10.41 1.11 23.42
N VAL A 220 11.53 0.88 22.77
CA VAL A 220 12.70 0.19 23.31
C VAL A 220 13.68 1.24 23.84
N LYS A 221 14.19 1.05 25.06
CA LYS A 221 15.16 1.98 25.66
C LYS A 221 16.44 2.10 24.82
N GLY A 222 16.75 3.32 24.37
CA GLY A 222 17.90 3.61 23.52
C GLY A 222 17.72 3.19 22.06
N SER A 223 16.49 3.00 21.62
CA SER A 223 16.12 3.03 20.22
C SER A 223 16.02 4.47 19.70
N ASP A 224 16.02 4.66 18.41
CA ASP A 224 16.02 5.97 17.77
C ASP A 224 15.11 5.96 16.56
N LEU A 225 14.27 6.99 16.44
CA LEU A 225 13.43 7.28 15.28
C LEU A 225 13.71 8.70 14.83
N ASP A 226 14.09 8.87 13.57
CA ASP A 226 14.24 10.17 12.90
C ASP A 226 13.55 10.08 11.54
N ARG A 227 12.57 10.96 11.29
CA ARG A 227 11.97 11.08 9.98
C ARG A 227 11.64 12.53 9.62
N SER A 228 11.80 12.85 8.35
CA SER A 228 11.51 14.17 7.84
C SER A 228 10.90 14.09 6.44
N LEU A 229 9.95 14.98 6.16
CA LEU A 229 9.27 15.11 4.88
C LEU A 229 9.23 16.57 4.45
N ILE A 230 9.49 16.78 3.17
CA ILE A 230 9.02 17.95 2.44
C ILE A 230 8.31 17.48 1.19
N SER A 231 7.07 17.92 0.98
CA SER A 231 6.32 17.62 -0.25
C SER A 231 5.59 18.86 -0.74
N GLY A 232 5.52 18.99 -2.06
CA GLY A 232 4.77 20.04 -2.76
C GLY A 232 3.91 19.45 -3.86
N ALA A 233 2.68 19.90 -3.96
CA ALA A 233 1.76 19.65 -5.04
C ALA A 233 1.25 20.99 -5.58
N PHE A 234 1.36 21.19 -6.89
CA PHE A 234 1.01 22.42 -7.57
C PHE A 234 0.08 22.14 -8.72
N ASP A 235 -0.98 22.94 -8.83
CA ASP A 235 -1.94 22.91 -9.93
C ASP A 235 -1.81 24.20 -10.72
N ILE A 236 -1.49 24.09 -12.00
CA ILE A 236 -1.43 25.23 -12.92
C ILE A 236 -2.66 25.13 -13.83
N ASN A 237 -3.66 25.95 -13.56
CA ASN A 237 -4.88 26.04 -14.35
C ASN A 237 -4.62 26.93 -15.58
N LEU A 238 -4.17 26.32 -16.68
CA LEU A 238 -3.85 27.04 -17.92
C LEU A 238 -5.10 27.61 -18.58
N THR A 239 -6.20 26.86 -18.51
CA THR A 239 -7.55 27.25 -18.98
C THR A 239 -8.58 26.53 -18.10
N ASP A 240 -9.86 26.87 -18.24
CA ASP A 240 -10.96 26.17 -17.57
C ASP A 240 -11.08 24.67 -17.96
N GLN A 241 -10.35 24.26 -18.99
CA GLN A 241 -10.35 22.90 -19.51
C GLN A 241 -9.02 22.16 -19.31
N THR A 242 -7.94 22.88 -18.94
CA THR A 242 -6.59 22.31 -18.88
C THR A 242 -5.90 22.65 -17.58
N THR A 243 -5.56 21.64 -16.80
CA THR A 243 -4.76 21.75 -15.59
C THR A 243 -3.48 20.92 -15.73
N ILE A 244 -2.36 21.50 -15.35
CA ILE A 244 -1.07 20.80 -15.19
C ILE A 244 -0.84 20.62 -13.69
N GLU A 245 -0.70 19.38 -13.25
CA GLU A 245 -0.35 19.03 -11.88
C GLU A 245 1.14 18.69 -11.80
N LEU A 246 1.87 19.35 -10.90
CA LEU A 246 3.27 19.08 -10.64
C LEU A 246 3.44 18.64 -9.18
N ASN A 247 4.28 17.64 -8.95
CA ASN A 247 4.48 17.06 -7.64
C ASN A 247 5.96 16.78 -7.38
N ALA A 248 6.42 17.10 -6.17
CA ALA A 248 7.75 16.74 -5.71
C ALA A 248 7.71 16.40 -4.22
N SER A 249 8.45 15.38 -3.80
CA SER A 249 8.64 15.07 -2.38
C SER A 249 10.01 14.49 -2.10
N ARG A 250 10.51 14.76 -0.89
CA ARG A 250 11.67 14.10 -0.32
C ARG A 250 11.31 13.67 1.10
N TYR A 251 11.48 12.37 1.35
CA TYR A 251 11.21 11.74 2.64
C TYR A 251 12.48 11.02 3.11
N ARG A 252 12.85 11.25 4.36
CA ARG A 252 13.89 10.52 5.06
C ARG A 252 13.28 9.81 6.25
N PHE A 253 13.75 8.61 6.51
CA PHE A 253 13.31 7.78 7.62
C PHE A 253 14.50 6.95 8.12
N ASP A 254 14.74 7.01 9.41
CA ASP A 254 15.75 6.22 10.14
C ASP A 254 15.10 5.66 11.41
N LYS A 255 15.23 4.33 11.63
CA LYS A 255 14.69 3.63 12.78
C LYS A 255 15.65 2.56 13.23
N PHE A 256 16.23 2.72 14.43
CA PHE A 256 17.28 1.89 14.99
C PHE A 256 16.95 1.41 16.40
N GLY A 257 17.51 0.26 16.82
CA GLY A 257 17.38 -0.28 18.16
C GLY A 257 16.06 -0.99 18.45
N PHE A 258 15.17 -1.12 17.46
CA PHE A 258 13.91 -1.88 17.59
C PHE A 258 14.14 -3.36 17.38
N PRO A 259 13.21 -4.25 17.84
CA PRO A 259 13.36 -5.69 17.68
C PRO A 259 13.59 -6.09 16.23
N GLY A 260 14.58 -6.96 16.00
CA GLY A 260 14.82 -7.60 14.71
C GLY A 260 13.83 -8.72 14.42
N SER A 261 14.11 -9.49 13.35
CA SER A 261 13.32 -10.68 13.05
C SER A 261 13.67 -11.83 14.01
N PHE A 262 12.67 -12.66 14.29
CA PHE A 262 12.87 -14.00 14.84
C PHE A 262 12.73 -15.00 13.69
N SER A 263 13.78 -15.72 13.38
CA SER A 263 13.76 -16.77 12.37
C SER A 263 13.74 -18.14 12.99
N TYR A 264 13.08 -19.10 12.37
CA TYR A 264 12.98 -20.47 12.84
C TYR A 264 12.74 -21.44 11.68
N ASP A 265 13.22 -22.65 11.81
CA ASP A 265 12.94 -23.71 10.86
C ASP A 265 11.69 -24.53 11.24
N ASN A 266 11.40 -25.59 10.50
CA ASN A 266 10.22 -26.42 10.76
C ASN A 266 10.34 -27.34 11.97
N SER A 267 11.52 -27.46 12.61
CA SER A 267 11.74 -28.26 13.83
C SER A 267 11.43 -27.49 15.09
N VAL A 268 11.32 -26.16 15.00
CA VAL A 268 11.08 -25.26 16.15
C VAL A 268 9.64 -24.78 16.14
N THR A 269 8.97 -24.91 17.27
CA THR A 269 7.68 -24.26 17.53
C THR A 269 7.93 -22.84 18.01
N LEU A 270 7.36 -21.86 17.33
CA LEU A 270 7.49 -20.45 17.71
C LEU A 270 6.87 -20.23 19.10
N PRO A 271 7.65 -19.79 20.11
CA PRO A 271 7.12 -19.54 21.46
C PRO A 271 6.15 -18.36 21.48
N ASP A 272 5.48 -18.15 22.62
CA ASP A 272 4.68 -16.96 22.86
C ASP A 272 5.49 -15.70 22.62
N ALA A 273 4.82 -14.66 22.10
CA ALA A 273 5.50 -13.41 21.79
C ALA A 273 6.02 -12.74 23.08
N PRO A 274 7.33 -12.48 23.20
CA PRO A 274 7.87 -11.81 24.35
C PRO A 274 7.55 -10.31 24.35
N ASP A 275 7.79 -9.64 25.48
CA ASP A 275 7.68 -8.18 25.63
C ASP A 275 8.60 -7.45 24.64
N PRO A 276 8.04 -6.75 23.64
CA PRO A 276 8.83 -6.09 22.59
C PRO A 276 9.66 -4.89 23.10
N THR A 277 9.46 -4.46 24.34
CA THR A 277 10.20 -3.34 24.95
C THR A 277 11.53 -3.76 25.53
N LYS A 278 11.80 -5.07 25.68
CA LYS A 278 13.07 -5.56 26.19
C LYS A 278 14.23 -5.18 25.27
N VAL A 279 15.31 -4.66 25.86
CA VAL A 279 16.56 -4.34 25.15
C VAL A 279 17.28 -5.64 24.81
N GLY A 280 17.75 -5.78 23.56
CA GLY A 280 18.56 -6.91 23.11
C GLY A 280 17.93 -7.76 22.01
N TYR A 281 16.61 -7.69 21.77
CA TYR A 281 16.01 -8.31 20.58
C TYR A 281 16.37 -7.58 19.28
N GLY A 282 16.61 -6.27 19.37
CA GLY A 282 17.30 -5.46 18.39
C GLY A 282 18.58 -4.90 18.97
N GLN A 283 19.51 -4.49 18.14
CA GLN A 283 20.76 -3.91 18.57
C GLN A 283 20.73 -2.40 18.32
N LYS A 284 21.27 -1.58 19.21
CA LYS A 284 21.26 -0.11 19.05
C LYS A 284 21.84 0.36 17.73
N PHE A 285 22.82 -0.37 17.19
CA PHE A 285 23.45 -0.08 15.91
C PHE A 285 22.67 -0.64 14.72
N ALA A 286 21.70 -1.53 14.97
CA ALA A 286 20.92 -2.23 13.96
C ALA A 286 19.58 -1.54 13.71
N GLY A 287 19.17 -1.51 12.47
CA GLY A 287 17.93 -0.88 12.08
C GLY A 287 17.86 -0.65 10.59
N TYR A 288 16.92 0.19 10.22
CA TYR A 288 16.55 0.46 8.85
C TYR A 288 16.44 1.97 8.60
N GLY A 289 16.91 2.40 7.43
CA GLY A 289 16.72 3.77 6.99
C GLY A 289 16.54 3.87 5.49
N LEU A 290 15.95 4.96 5.05
CA LEU A 290 15.76 5.27 3.63
C LEU A 290 15.78 6.77 3.36
N GLU A 291 16.05 7.08 2.10
CA GLU A 291 15.78 8.36 1.48
C GLU A 291 14.97 8.12 0.22
N ASP A 292 13.75 8.65 0.17
CA ASP A 292 12.84 8.58 -0.96
C ASP A 292 12.71 9.97 -1.59
N THR A 293 12.99 10.07 -2.88
CA THR A 293 12.75 11.27 -3.67
C THR A 293 11.82 10.91 -4.82
N LEU A 294 10.73 11.64 -4.91
CA LEU A 294 9.72 11.45 -5.93
C LEU A 294 9.41 12.78 -6.63
N VAL A 295 9.37 12.77 -7.95
CA VAL A 295 8.96 13.89 -8.80
C VAL A 295 8.05 13.40 -9.89
N GLY A 296 7.05 14.19 -10.27
CA GLY A 296 6.14 13.83 -11.34
C GLY A 296 5.16 14.91 -11.69
N GLY A 297 4.36 14.65 -12.70
CA GLY A 297 3.30 15.53 -13.13
C GLY A 297 2.27 14.84 -14.00
N LEU A 298 1.11 15.47 -14.06
CA LEU A 298 -0.04 15.05 -14.85
C LEU A 298 -0.56 16.27 -15.64
N VAL A 299 -1.04 16.03 -16.84
CA VAL A 299 -1.86 16.97 -17.59
C VAL A 299 -3.26 16.40 -17.64
N LYS A 300 -4.23 17.19 -17.25
CA LYS A 300 -5.66 16.89 -17.38
C LYS A 300 -6.27 17.88 -18.36
N HIS A 301 -6.94 17.35 -19.36
CA HIS A 301 -7.60 18.17 -20.38
C HIS A 301 -9.00 17.64 -20.65
N ARG A 302 -9.98 18.52 -20.64
CA ARG A 302 -11.35 18.25 -21.02
C ARG A 302 -11.62 18.82 -22.40
N PHE A 303 -11.89 17.94 -23.36
CA PHE A 303 -12.23 18.36 -24.73
C PHE A 303 -13.63 18.95 -24.81
N ASN A 304 -14.58 18.33 -24.08
CA ASN A 304 -15.98 18.72 -23.95
C ASN A 304 -16.61 18.05 -22.71
N GLU A 305 -17.92 18.07 -22.55
CA GLU A 305 -18.63 17.46 -21.41
C GLU A 305 -18.48 15.93 -21.36
N ASP A 306 -18.28 15.27 -22.51
CA ASP A 306 -18.23 13.82 -22.60
C ASP A 306 -16.80 13.27 -22.64
N TRP A 307 -15.79 14.05 -23.03
CA TRP A 307 -14.44 13.55 -23.29
C TRP A 307 -13.36 14.27 -22.51
N SER A 308 -12.51 13.50 -21.86
CA SER A 308 -11.36 14.01 -21.11
C SER A 308 -10.12 13.13 -21.27
N LEU A 309 -8.95 13.75 -21.18
CA LEU A 309 -7.63 13.12 -21.21
C LEU A 309 -6.89 13.39 -19.89
N THR A 310 -6.32 12.36 -19.32
CA THR A 310 -5.33 12.45 -18.24
C THR A 310 -4.05 11.78 -18.72
N ALA A 311 -2.93 12.48 -18.71
CA ALA A 311 -1.63 11.91 -19.08
C ALA A 311 -0.52 12.43 -18.17
N GLY A 312 0.42 11.57 -17.81
CA GLY A 312 1.54 11.98 -16.98
C GLY A 312 2.54 10.90 -16.69
N MET A 313 3.55 11.29 -15.93
CA MET A 313 4.61 10.40 -15.47
C MET A 313 5.16 10.84 -14.14
N GLN A 314 5.76 9.89 -13.44
CA GLN A 314 6.51 10.14 -12.21
C GLN A 314 7.76 9.29 -12.14
N HIS A 315 8.76 9.78 -11.41
CA HIS A 315 10.00 9.10 -11.12
C HIS A 315 10.23 9.08 -9.62
N GLN A 316 10.46 7.89 -9.07
CA GLN A 316 10.79 7.67 -7.66
C GLN A 316 12.17 7.03 -7.57
N ARG A 317 12.98 7.53 -6.64
CA ARG A 317 14.27 6.95 -6.26
C ARG A 317 14.29 6.72 -4.76
N VAL A 318 14.40 5.45 -4.36
CA VAL A 318 14.50 5.04 -2.95
C VAL A 318 15.87 4.47 -2.69
N SER A 319 16.69 5.18 -1.96
CA SER A 319 17.98 4.69 -1.44
C SER A 319 17.73 4.16 -0.04
N ARG A 320 18.24 2.97 0.26
CA ARG A 320 18.06 2.32 1.55
C ARG A 320 19.40 2.02 2.20
N TRP A 321 19.40 1.92 3.51
CA TRP A 321 20.45 1.32 4.30
C TRP A 321 19.84 0.52 5.44
N PHE A 322 20.39 -0.64 5.72
CA PHE A 322 19.95 -1.45 6.84
C PHE A 322 21.14 -2.19 7.45
N VAL A 323 21.01 -2.42 8.74
CA VAL A 323 21.79 -3.39 9.49
C VAL A 323 20.77 -4.32 10.11
N SER A 324 20.59 -5.47 9.50
CA SER A 324 19.63 -6.47 9.97
C SER A 324 20.23 -7.27 11.13
N VAL A 325 19.42 -7.51 12.13
CA VAL A 325 19.69 -8.47 13.18
C VAL A 325 18.63 -9.55 13.12
N SER A 326 19.06 -10.80 13.11
CA SER A 326 18.19 -11.98 13.16
C SER A 326 18.44 -12.74 14.43
N ASN A 327 17.36 -13.05 15.15
CA ASN A 327 17.32 -13.92 16.31
C ASN A 327 16.87 -15.31 15.82
N ALA A 328 17.82 -16.18 15.45
CA ALA A 328 17.51 -17.51 14.94
C ALA A 328 17.23 -18.48 16.09
N LEU A 329 15.95 -18.81 16.30
CA LEU A 329 15.51 -19.73 17.34
C LEU A 329 16.13 -21.12 17.13
N LEU A 330 16.66 -21.70 18.20
CA LEU A 330 17.36 -22.97 18.23
C LEU A 330 16.48 -24.10 18.77
N ASP A 331 15.52 -23.77 19.60
CA ASP A 331 14.63 -24.69 20.30
C ASP A 331 13.29 -24.05 20.69
N ASP A 332 12.39 -24.84 21.24
CA ASP A 332 11.05 -24.41 21.68
C ASP A 332 11.09 -23.63 23.00
N ASP A 333 12.21 -23.63 23.74
CA ASP A 333 12.42 -22.86 24.96
C ASP A 333 12.80 -21.40 24.69
N GLY A 334 12.93 -21.02 23.39
CA GLY A 334 13.20 -19.67 22.97
C GLY A 334 14.68 -19.25 23.07
N ASN A 335 15.60 -20.21 23.14
CA ASN A 335 17.02 -19.93 22.94
C ASN A 335 17.25 -19.57 21.48
N TYR A 336 18.10 -18.57 21.22
CA TYR A 336 18.40 -18.14 19.84
C TYR A 336 19.87 -17.76 19.66
N SER A 337 20.35 -17.93 18.44
CA SER A 337 21.61 -17.34 17.99
C SER A 337 21.32 -15.98 17.35
N ASN A 338 22.09 -14.97 17.76
CA ASN A 338 21.97 -13.63 17.21
C ASN A 338 23.01 -13.45 16.10
N SER A 339 22.58 -13.01 14.93
CA SER A 339 23.44 -12.75 13.78
C SER A 339 23.16 -11.38 13.17
N ILE A 340 24.18 -10.83 12.53
CA ILE A 340 24.14 -9.54 11.84
C ILE A 340 24.36 -9.72 10.35
N ASP A 341 23.63 -8.93 9.57
CA ASP A 341 23.88 -8.64 8.16
C ASP A 341 23.77 -7.13 7.93
N GLY A 342 24.89 -6.47 7.68
CA GLY A 342 24.96 -5.03 7.51
C GLY A 342 25.96 -4.62 6.45
N GLY A 343 25.63 -3.57 5.71
CA GLY A 343 26.46 -3.04 4.65
C GLY A 343 25.71 -2.10 3.73
N VAL A 344 26.29 -1.84 2.57
CA VAL A 344 25.63 -1.06 1.51
C VAL A 344 24.39 -1.80 1.03
N SER A 345 23.23 -1.18 1.16
CA SER A 345 21.95 -1.79 0.76
C SER A 345 21.53 -1.38 -0.65
N GLY A 346 20.53 -2.07 -1.19
CA GLY A 346 20.00 -1.80 -2.53
C GLY A 346 19.31 -0.45 -2.66
N GLN A 347 19.13 -0.01 -3.91
CA GLN A 347 18.38 1.18 -4.29
C GLN A 347 17.32 0.77 -5.31
N PHE A 348 16.14 1.35 -5.20
CA PHE A 348 15.08 1.24 -6.21
C PHE A 348 15.00 2.53 -7.04
N ARG A 349 14.73 2.35 -8.33
CA ARG A 349 14.27 3.43 -9.21
C ARG A 349 13.03 2.95 -9.94
N VAL A 350 11.98 3.74 -9.88
CA VAL A 350 10.70 3.45 -10.52
C VAL A 350 10.29 4.65 -11.35
N THR A 351 10.17 4.47 -12.65
CA THR A 351 9.58 5.46 -13.55
C THR A 351 8.26 4.91 -14.05
N SER A 352 7.17 5.60 -13.75
CA SER A 352 5.83 5.17 -14.12
C SER A 352 5.14 6.20 -15.00
N ASN A 353 4.29 5.74 -15.91
CA ASN A 353 3.50 6.60 -16.80
C ASN A 353 2.05 6.14 -16.86
N ILE A 354 1.18 7.09 -17.21
CA ILE A 354 -0.24 6.85 -17.46
C ILE A 354 -0.71 7.83 -18.55
N ALA A 355 -1.56 7.35 -19.45
CA ALA A 355 -2.34 8.21 -20.33
C ALA A 355 -3.69 7.54 -20.56
N VAL A 356 -4.80 8.23 -20.24
CA VAL A 356 -6.15 7.68 -20.32
C VAL A 356 -7.07 8.71 -20.96
N LEU A 357 -7.74 8.32 -22.03
CA LEU A 357 -8.86 9.01 -22.64
C LEU A 357 -10.15 8.40 -22.11
N ASN A 358 -10.95 9.18 -21.42
CA ASN A 358 -12.28 8.82 -20.94
C ASN A 358 -13.33 9.46 -21.81
N GLY A 359 -14.39 8.70 -22.10
CA GLY A 359 -15.49 9.21 -22.92
C GLY A 359 -16.83 8.61 -22.54
N THR A 360 -17.90 9.39 -22.71
CA THR A 360 -19.27 8.93 -22.60
C THR A 360 -19.90 8.94 -23.96
N LEU A 361 -20.59 7.85 -24.32
CA LEU A 361 -21.34 7.74 -25.56
C LEU A 361 -22.62 6.90 -25.35
N PHE A 362 -23.56 7.00 -26.30
CA PHE A 362 -24.83 6.30 -26.22
C PHE A 362 -25.08 5.46 -27.46
N THR A 363 -25.55 4.23 -27.26
CA THR A 363 -26.02 3.36 -28.33
C THR A 363 -27.51 3.08 -28.10
N GLY A 364 -28.36 3.84 -28.76
CA GLY A 364 -29.78 3.89 -28.42
C GLY A 364 -29.99 4.41 -26.99
N GLY A 365 -30.65 3.63 -26.14
CA GLY A 365 -30.85 3.97 -24.71
C GLY A 365 -29.76 3.45 -23.77
N VAL A 366 -28.71 2.81 -24.27
CA VAL A 366 -27.61 2.26 -23.48
C VAL A 366 -26.49 3.30 -23.37
N LYS A 367 -26.08 3.60 -22.13
CA LYS A 367 -24.94 4.48 -21.85
C LYS A 367 -23.66 3.65 -21.77
N HIS A 368 -22.59 4.14 -22.39
CA HIS A 368 -21.26 3.58 -22.35
C HIS A 368 -20.28 4.64 -21.79
N ASP A 369 -19.64 4.36 -20.67
CA ASP A 369 -18.50 5.12 -20.19
C ASP A 369 -17.23 4.34 -20.58
N VAL A 370 -16.60 4.78 -21.67
CA VAL A 370 -15.46 4.10 -22.27
C VAL A 370 -14.14 4.68 -21.79
N HIS A 371 -13.16 3.81 -21.63
CA HIS A 371 -11.82 4.15 -21.17
C HIS A 371 -10.79 3.50 -22.10
N LEU A 372 -9.98 4.31 -22.74
CA LEU A 372 -8.86 3.85 -23.56
C LEU A 372 -7.58 4.46 -23.01
N GLY A 373 -6.61 3.63 -22.67
CA GLY A 373 -5.41 4.19 -22.10
C GLY A 373 -4.20 3.28 -22.14
N THR A 374 -3.12 3.81 -21.64
CA THR A 374 -1.88 3.07 -21.41
C THR A 374 -1.34 3.39 -20.03
N THR A 375 -0.78 2.38 -19.38
CA THR A 375 -0.06 2.52 -18.10
C THR A 375 1.21 1.70 -18.17
N GLY A 376 2.29 2.22 -17.61
CA GLY A 376 3.56 1.54 -17.66
C GLY A 376 4.47 1.85 -16.49
N VAL A 377 5.44 0.98 -16.30
CA VAL A 377 6.47 1.14 -15.28
C VAL A 377 7.80 0.57 -15.78
N ASN A 378 8.87 1.30 -15.52
CA ASN A 378 10.24 0.80 -15.56
C ASN A 378 10.75 0.75 -14.11
N TRP A 379 10.86 -0.46 -13.57
CA TRP A 379 11.37 -0.72 -12.24
C TRP A 379 12.79 -1.27 -12.32
N GLU A 380 13.73 -0.57 -11.70
CA GLU A 380 15.13 -0.96 -11.64
C GLU A 380 15.56 -1.16 -10.18
N ASN A 381 16.31 -2.25 -9.94
CA ASN A 381 17.02 -2.46 -8.69
C ASN A 381 18.53 -2.26 -8.92
N TYR A 382 19.14 -1.57 -7.97
CA TYR A 382 20.58 -1.40 -7.89
C TYR A 382 21.09 -2.15 -6.66
N SER A 383 21.98 -3.10 -6.87
CA SER A 383 22.64 -3.88 -5.81
C SER A 383 24.00 -3.32 -5.47
N PRO A 384 24.49 -3.54 -4.25
CA PRO A 384 25.87 -3.21 -3.89
C PRO A 384 26.86 -3.90 -4.81
N ARG A 385 27.98 -3.25 -5.14
CA ARG A 385 29.11 -3.90 -5.84
C ARG A 385 29.87 -4.81 -4.89
N SER A 386 30.45 -5.87 -5.45
CA SER A 386 31.48 -6.67 -4.76
C SER A 386 32.64 -5.75 -4.33
N GLY A 387 33.20 -6.00 -3.16
CA GLY A 387 34.24 -5.13 -2.58
C GLY A 387 33.69 -3.97 -1.74
N ASN A 388 32.37 -3.73 -1.67
CA ASN A 388 31.84 -2.89 -0.60
C ASN A 388 32.11 -3.56 0.74
N PRO A 389 32.48 -2.80 1.78
CA PRO A 389 32.54 -3.32 3.13
C PRO A 389 31.16 -3.86 3.55
N SER A 390 31.15 -5.06 4.13
CA SER A 390 29.99 -5.65 4.76
C SER A 390 30.39 -6.33 6.06
N VAL A 391 29.50 -6.33 7.01
CA VAL A 391 29.67 -7.02 8.29
C VAL A 391 28.58 -8.07 8.37
N GLN A 392 28.98 -9.32 8.35
CA GLN A 392 28.08 -10.47 8.46
C GLN A 392 28.66 -11.45 9.46
N GLY A 393 27.81 -12.04 10.26
CA GLY A 393 28.24 -13.11 11.14
C GLY A 393 27.43 -13.23 12.42
N TYR A 394 27.90 -14.14 13.22
CA TYR A 394 27.39 -14.45 14.54
C TYR A 394 27.83 -13.41 15.57
N LEU A 395 26.88 -12.92 16.37
CA LEU A 395 27.13 -12.00 17.48
C LEU A 395 27.23 -12.71 18.81
N GLY A 396 26.40 -13.71 19.05
CA GLY A 396 26.34 -14.48 20.30
C GLY A 396 25.01 -15.21 20.47
N ASP A 397 24.90 -16.01 21.52
CA ASP A 397 23.69 -16.71 21.92
C ASP A 397 22.97 -15.95 23.04
N ALA A 398 21.65 -16.00 23.00
CA ALA A 398 20.77 -15.38 23.99
C ALA A 398 19.44 -16.16 24.08
N SER A 399 18.49 -15.66 24.86
CA SER A 399 17.15 -16.22 24.90
C SER A 399 16.09 -15.14 24.97
N ILE A 400 14.84 -15.51 24.69
CA ILE A 400 13.70 -14.57 24.79
C ILE A 400 13.51 -14.04 26.21
N ASP A 401 13.96 -14.78 27.25
CA ASP A 401 13.90 -14.33 28.64
C ASP A 401 15.05 -13.39 28.98
N ASN A 402 16.23 -13.64 28.41
CA ASN A 402 17.46 -12.91 28.67
C ASN A 402 18.11 -12.43 27.36
N PRO A 403 17.51 -11.44 26.69
CA PRO A 403 18.07 -10.86 25.47
C PRO A 403 19.36 -10.08 25.78
N VAL A 404 20.31 -10.10 24.85
CA VAL A 404 21.64 -9.51 25.02
C VAL A 404 21.86 -8.33 24.07
N GLN A 405 22.35 -7.21 24.60
CA GLN A 405 22.81 -6.08 23.81
C GLN A 405 24.31 -6.23 23.53
N TRP A 406 24.67 -6.36 22.25
CA TRP A 406 26.05 -6.50 21.81
C TRP A 406 26.67 -5.14 21.46
N ASP A 407 27.99 -5.07 21.45
CA ASP A 407 28.72 -3.93 20.95
C ASP A 407 28.64 -3.86 19.42
N ALA A 408 28.64 -2.63 18.88
CA ALA A 408 28.62 -2.44 17.44
C ALA A 408 29.89 -3.00 16.79
N PRO A 409 29.79 -3.88 15.81
CA PRO A 409 30.97 -4.34 15.09
C PRO A 409 31.60 -3.21 14.26
N THR A 410 32.91 -3.28 14.08
CA THR A 410 33.64 -2.34 13.24
C THR A 410 33.36 -2.58 11.76
N GLY A 411 33.43 -1.53 10.93
CA GLY A 411 33.29 -1.64 9.48
C GLY A 411 31.86 -1.56 8.93
N LEU A 412 30.89 -1.21 9.76
CA LEU A 412 29.54 -0.91 9.29
C LEU A 412 29.53 0.32 8.39
N VAL A 413 29.10 0.17 7.14
CA VAL A 413 28.97 1.25 6.16
C VAL A 413 27.54 1.31 5.63
N ARG A 414 27.05 2.53 5.41
CA ARG A 414 25.69 2.75 4.88
C ARG A 414 25.68 3.08 3.40
N ASN A 415 26.76 3.62 2.86
CA ASN A 415 26.87 4.10 1.49
C ASN A 415 28.06 3.46 0.78
N GLY A 416 27.89 3.21 -0.51
CA GLY A 416 28.92 2.66 -1.37
C GLY A 416 28.44 2.53 -2.82
N PRO A 417 29.33 2.17 -3.73
CA PRO A 417 29.02 2.00 -5.14
C PRO A 417 27.99 0.88 -5.35
N ARG A 418 27.11 1.11 -6.33
CA ARG A 418 26.06 0.16 -6.73
C ARG A 418 26.11 -0.05 -8.23
N TYR A 419 25.55 -1.17 -8.70
CA TYR A 419 25.31 -1.44 -10.11
C TYR A 419 23.84 -1.81 -10.32
N ARG A 420 23.31 -1.56 -11.50
CA ARG A 420 21.97 -2.02 -11.85
C ARG A 420 21.97 -3.53 -11.99
N SER A 421 21.33 -4.21 -11.06
CA SER A 421 21.26 -5.68 -11.03
C SER A 421 20.03 -6.24 -11.72
N PHE A 422 18.96 -5.43 -11.81
CA PHE A 422 17.67 -5.87 -12.32
C PHE A 422 16.93 -4.70 -12.98
N SER A 423 16.19 -4.99 -14.04
CA SER A 423 15.16 -4.12 -14.58
C SER A 423 13.93 -4.91 -15.02
N ASN A 424 12.75 -4.36 -14.76
CA ASN A 424 11.47 -4.88 -15.26
C ASN A 424 10.69 -3.72 -15.87
N MET A 425 10.66 -3.66 -17.17
CA MET A 425 9.85 -2.72 -17.93
C MET A 425 8.55 -3.41 -18.34
N SER A 426 7.44 -2.85 -17.93
CA SER A 426 6.13 -3.28 -18.41
C SER A 426 5.34 -2.09 -18.93
N GLN A 427 4.65 -2.29 -20.04
CA GLN A 427 3.71 -1.34 -20.62
C GLN A 427 2.43 -2.07 -20.96
N SER A 428 1.28 -1.47 -20.61
CA SER A 428 -0.03 -2.04 -20.84
C SER A 428 -0.89 -1.08 -21.65
N LEU A 429 -1.58 -1.60 -22.66
CA LEU A 429 -2.73 -0.96 -23.25
C LEU A 429 -3.97 -1.41 -22.48
N VAL A 430 -4.77 -0.47 -22.01
CA VAL A 430 -5.97 -0.73 -21.20
C VAL A 430 -7.19 -0.25 -21.95
N LEU A 431 -8.19 -1.12 -22.04
CA LEU A 431 -9.50 -0.81 -22.62
C LEU A 431 -10.58 -1.21 -21.62
N GLY A 432 -11.55 -0.34 -21.40
CA GLY A 432 -12.69 -0.61 -20.53
C GLY A 432 -13.96 0.05 -21.05
N ASP A 433 -15.08 -0.60 -20.80
CA ASP A 433 -16.41 -0.06 -21.05
C ASP A 433 -17.31 -0.37 -19.85
N SER A 434 -17.85 0.68 -19.24
CA SER A 434 -18.88 0.58 -18.21
C SER A 434 -20.22 0.84 -18.86
N ILE A 435 -20.97 -0.22 -19.06
CA ILE A 435 -22.22 -0.25 -19.79
C ILE A 435 -23.38 -0.12 -18.79
N THR A 436 -24.22 0.90 -18.94
CA THR A 436 -25.49 1.04 -18.21
C THR A 436 -26.63 0.72 -19.17
N PHE A 437 -27.20 -0.47 -19.04
CA PHE A 437 -28.30 -0.93 -19.90
C PHE A 437 -29.61 -0.21 -19.56
N ASN A 438 -29.84 -0.02 -18.25
CA ASN A 438 -31.01 0.67 -17.71
C ASN A 438 -30.78 1.00 -16.22
N GLY A 439 -31.79 1.49 -15.52
CA GLY A 439 -31.68 1.84 -14.09
C GLY A 439 -31.34 0.68 -13.13
N GLN A 440 -31.45 -0.58 -13.59
CA GLN A 440 -31.21 -1.76 -12.75
C GLN A 440 -29.99 -2.56 -13.18
N TRP A 441 -29.67 -2.64 -14.46
CA TRP A 441 -28.63 -3.50 -14.98
C TRP A 441 -27.45 -2.70 -15.53
N SER A 442 -26.25 -3.06 -15.11
CA SER A 442 -25.00 -2.54 -15.65
C SER A 442 -23.94 -3.63 -15.72
N ALA A 443 -22.96 -3.43 -16.61
CA ALA A 443 -21.83 -4.34 -16.75
C ALA A 443 -20.53 -3.53 -16.88
N ILE A 444 -19.41 -4.12 -16.48
CA ILE A 444 -18.09 -3.61 -16.79
C ILE A 444 -17.34 -4.68 -17.58
N LEU A 445 -16.89 -4.31 -18.76
CA LEU A 445 -15.98 -5.10 -19.58
C LEU A 445 -14.65 -4.38 -19.64
N SER A 446 -13.56 -5.03 -19.26
CA SER A 446 -12.25 -4.44 -19.37
C SER A 446 -11.16 -5.45 -19.65
N GLY A 447 -10.03 -4.95 -20.11
CA GLY A 447 -8.86 -5.77 -20.32
C GLY A 447 -7.60 -4.92 -20.47
N SER A 448 -6.48 -5.49 -20.06
CA SER A 448 -5.17 -4.91 -20.32
C SER A 448 -4.33 -5.90 -21.14
N TYR A 449 -3.70 -5.40 -22.20
CA TYR A 449 -2.69 -6.15 -22.95
C TYR A 449 -1.31 -5.62 -22.57
N THR A 450 -0.50 -6.47 -21.94
CA THR A 450 0.77 -6.08 -21.32
C THR A 450 1.95 -6.69 -22.03
N TRP A 451 3.01 -5.89 -22.20
CA TRP A 451 4.35 -6.31 -22.61
C TRP A 451 5.30 -6.20 -21.43
N PHE A 452 6.08 -7.27 -21.19
CA PHE A 452 7.15 -7.32 -20.21
C PHE A 452 8.51 -7.45 -20.89
N ASP A 453 9.51 -6.73 -20.38
CA ASP A 453 10.92 -6.93 -20.68
C ASP A 453 11.69 -6.92 -19.34
N VAL A 454 12.11 -8.10 -18.91
CA VAL A 454 12.82 -8.31 -17.63
C VAL A 454 14.25 -8.67 -17.92
N LYS A 455 15.20 -8.02 -17.23
CA LYS A 455 16.64 -8.25 -17.41
C LYS A 455 17.35 -8.28 -16.07
N ASN A 456 18.27 -9.23 -15.92
CA ASN A 456 19.27 -9.25 -14.87
C ASN A 456 20.62 -8.85 -15.47
N TYR A 457 21.43 -8.18 -14.65
CA TYR A 457 22.73 -7.65 -15.06
C TYR A 457 23.79 -8.07 -14.05
N ASP A 458 25.01 -8.30 -14.55
CA ASP A 458 26.20 -8.38 -13.71
C ASP A 458 26.77 -6.98 -13.37
N GLU A 459 27.84 -6.94 -12.60
CA GLU A 459 28.49 -5.70 -12.19
C GLU A 459 29.12 -4.92 -13.35
N THR A 460 29.39 -5.54 -14.47
CA THR A 460 29.93 -4.89 -15.69
C THR A 460 28.80 -4.22 -16.50
N GLY A 461 27.55 -4.52 -16.17
CA GLY A 461 26.37 -4.07 -16.90
C GLY A 461 25.98 -5.01 -18.05
N THR A 462 26.62 -6.19 -18.14
CA THR A 462 26.27 -7.22 -19.12
C THR A 462 24.94 -7.87 -18.71
N VAL A 463 24.04 -8.07 -19.68
CA VAL A 463 22.79 -8.80 -19.46
C VAL A 463 23.10 -10.28 -19.28
N THR A 464 22.87 -10.78 -18.08
CA THR A 464 23.06 -12.20 -17.73
C THR A 464 21.84 -13.04 -18.06
N GLN A 465 20.65 -12.42 -17.95
CA GLN A 465 19.38 -13.07 -18.27
C GLN A 465 18.41 -12.05 -18.84
N LYS A 466 17.61 -12.49 -19.78
CA LYS A 466 16.54 -11.69 -20.38
C LYS A 466 15.30 -12.55 -20.57
N TYR A 467 14.17 -11.91 -20.26
CA TYR A 467 12.86 -12.48 -20.45
C TYR A 467 11.95 -11.40 -21.06
N SER A 468 11.22 -11.75 -22.11
CA SER A 468 10.25 -10.85 -22.76
C SER A 468 9.00 -11.63 -23.08
N GLU A 469 7.87 -11.16 -22.56
CA GLU A 469 6.57 -11.81 -22.75
C GLU A 469 5.45 -10.77 -22.87
N ARG A 470 4.29 -11.25 -23.31
CA ARG A 470 3.10 -10.42 -23.46
C ARG A 470 1.85 -11.23 -23.20
N GLY A 471 0.79 -10.57 -22.78
CA GLY A 471 -0.47 -11.24 -22.56
C GLY A 471 -1.62 -10.34 -22.24
N LEU A 472 -2.84 -10.89 -22.41
CA LEU A 472 -4.10 -10.22 -22.13
C LEU A 472 -4.57 -10.59 -20.71
N SER A 473 -5.02 -9.60 -19.95
CA SER A 473 -5.66 -9.73 -18.63
C SER A 473 -7.10 -9.22 -18.75
N PRO A 474 -8.10 -10.10 -18.94
CA PRO A 474 -9.49 -9.71 -19.06
C PRO A 474 -10.18 -9.58 -17.70
N SER A 475 -11.24 -8.78 -17.66
CA SER A 475 -12.20 -8.73 -16.57
C SER A 475 -13.60 -8.50 -17.08
N VAL A 476 -14.57 -9.13 -16.45
CA VAL A 476 -15.99 -8.91 -16.68
C VAL A 476 -16.72 -8.87 -15.36
N ALA A 477 -17.63 -7.90 -15.22
CA ALA A 477 -18.51 -7.82 -14.08
C ALA A 477 -19.92 -7.46 -14.52
N LEU A 478 -20.91 -8.03 -13.84
CA LEU A 478 -22.32 -7.74 -14.03
C LEU A 478 -22.91 -7.28 -12.71
N SER A 479 -23.66 -6.19 -12.73
CA SER A 479 -24.33 -5.64 -11.56
C SER A 479 -25.84 -5.57 -11.79
N TYR A 480 -26.59 -5.84 -10.74
CA TYR A 480 -28.04 -5.70 -10.69
C TYR A 480 -28.45 -4.90 -9.46
N LYS A 481 -29.28 -3.88 -9.65
CA LYS A 481 -29.85 -3.01 -8.61
C LYS A 481 -31.33 -3.42 -8.38
N PRO A 482 -31.63 -4.29 -7.41
CA PRO A 482 -33.01 -4.60 -7.05
C PRO A 482 -33.75 -3.38 -6.45
N ALA A 483 -33.00 -2.45 -5.85
CA ALA A 483 -33.46 -1.17 -5.35
C ALA A 483 -32.35 -0.12 -5.54
N GLU A 484 -32.67 1.17 -5.50
CA GLU A 484 -31.69 2.25 -5.72
C GLU A 484 -30.53 2.25 -4.70
N ASN A 485 -30.81 1.79 -3.50
CA ASN A 485 -29.84 1.69 -2.42
C ASN A 485 -29.13 0.33 -2.30
N ILE A 486 -29.43 -0.65 -3.16
CA ILE A 486 -28.83 -1.99 -3.12
C ILE A 486 -28.26 -2.34 -4.48
N THR A 487 -27.00 -2.78 -4.51
CA THR A 487 -26.33 -3.32 -5.69
C THR A 487 -25.85 -4.74 -5.42
N THR A 488 -26.22 -5.70 -6.25
CA THR A 488 -25.64 -7.04 -6.28
C THR A 488 -24.73 -7.17 -7.48
N TYR A 489 -23.68 -7.98 -7.38
CA TYR A 489 -22.73 -8.14 -8.49
C TYR A 489 -22.08 -9.51 -8.51
N VAL A 490 -21.59 -9.86 -9.68
CA VAL A 490 -20.65 -10.97 -9.92
C VAL A 490 -19.52 -10.45 -10.81
N ALA A 491 -18.27 -10.83 -10.50
CA ALA A 491 -17.10 -10.41 -11.25
C ALA A 491 -16.14 -11.60 -11.46
N TYR A 492 -15.50 -11.59 -12.62
CA TYR A 492 -14.36 -12.45 -12.96
C TYR A 492 -13.19 -11.59 -13.42
N VAL A 493 -12.01 -11.88 -12.89
CA VAL A 493 -10.76 -11.22 -13.25
C VAL A 493 -9.68 -12.27 -13.47
N ASP A 494 -8.95 -12.15 -14.58
CA ASP A 494 -7.74 -12.92 -14.88
C ASP A 494 -6.59 -11.93 -15.08
N THR A 495 -5.50 -12.09 -14.33
CA THR A 495 -4.39 -11.15 -14.35
C THR A 495 -3.07 -11.85 -14.61
N LEU A 496 -2.30 -11.30 -15.54
CA LEU A 496 -0.93 -11.68 -15.79
C LEU A 496 -0.01 -10.93 -14.84
N GLN A 497 0.90 -11.64 -14.20
CA GLN A 497 1.95 -11.08 -13.36
C GLN A 497 3.33 -11.54 -13.82
N SER A 498 4.38 -10.77 -13.51
CA SER A 498 5.76 -11.18 -13.78
C SER A 498 6.10 -12.44 -13.00
N GLY A 499 6.75 -13.39 -13.64
CA GLY A 499 7.26 -14.60 -12.99
C GLY A 499 8.32 -14.30 -11.93
N GLY A 500 8.47 -15.22 -10.98
CA GLY A 500 9.51 -15.17 -9.95
C GLY A 500 10.91 -15.36 -10.51
N THR A 501 11.92 -14.95 -9.74
CA THR A 501 13.34 -15.22 -10.05
C THR A 501 13.87 -16.28 -9.09
N ALA A 502 14.52 -17.30 -9.63
CA ALA A 502 15.12 -18.38 -8.86
C ALA A 502 16.15 -17.82 -7.85
N PRO A 503 16.05 -18.21 -6.55
CA PRO A 503 16.97 -17.76 -5.51
C PRO A 503 18.40 -18.24 -5.78
N THR A 504 19.37 -17.55 -5.18
CA THR A 504 20.81 -17.87 -5.35
C THR A 504 21.21 -19.26 -4.86
N THR A 505 20.37 -19.86 -4.02
CA THR A 505 20.56 -21.22 -3.47
C THR A 505 20.05 -22.33 -4.40
N ALA A 506 19.23 -22.01 -5.40
CA ALA A 506 18.69 -22.99 -6.34
C ALA A 506 19.71 -23.39 -7.41
N ALA A 507 19.58 -24.60 -7.96
CA ALA A 507 20.42 -25.08 -9.05
C ALA A 507 20.30 -24.22 -10.31
N ASN A 508 19.14 -23.61 -10.54
CA ASN A 508 18.86 -22.65 -11.62
C ASN A 508 18.87 -21.20 -11.13
N ALA A 509 19.77 -20.88 -10.18
CA ALA A 509 19.90 -19.56 -9.57
C ALA A 509 19.82 -18.42 -10.59
N GLY A 510 19.01 -17.40 -10.27
CA GLY A 510 18.84 -16.23 -11.11
C GLY A 510 17.93 -16.45 -12.33
N GLN A 511 17.46 -17.66 -12.64
CA GLN A 511 16.51 -17.88 -13.73
C GLN A 511 15.19 -17.13 -13.45
N VAL A 512 14.76 -16.32 -14.43
CA VAL A 512 13.43 -15.67 -14.40
C VAL A 512 12.42 -16.65 -15.01
N LEU A 513 11.36 -16.93 -14.25
CA LEU A 513 10.29 -17.81 -14.71
C LEU A 513 9.33 -17.08 -15.66
N ALA A 514 8.55 -17.86 -16.40
CA ALA A 514 7.46 -17.35 -17.24
C ALA A 514 6.44 -16.55 -16.41
N PRO A 515 5.70 -15.58 -16.99
CA PRO A 515 4.61 -14.92 -16.31
C PRO A 515 3.58 -15.91 -15.82
N GLU A 516 3.03 -15.59 -14.70
CA GLU A 516 2.00 -16.37 -14.02
C GLU A 516 0.63 -15.73 -14.24
N ARG A 517 -0.42 -16.56 -14.28
CA ARG A 517 -1.80 -16.10 -14.35
C ARG A 517 -2.52 -16.38 -13.06
N SER A 518 -3.05 -15.34 -12.45
CA SER A 518 -3.93 -15.44 -11.30
C SER A 518 -5.37 -15.18 -11.71
N LYS A 519 -6.32 -15.87 -11.08
CA LYS A 519 -7.76 -15.79 -11.38
C LYS A 519 -8.55 -15.50 -10.13
N GLN A 520 -9.60 -14.69 -10.27
CA GLN A 520 -10.54 -14.41 -9.19
C GLN A 520 -11.97 -14.45 -9.70
N VAL A 521 -12.82 -15.08 -8.90
CA VAL A 521 -14.28 -14.96 -8.99
C VAL A 521 -14.76 -14.34 -7.69
N GLU A 522 -15.64 -13.35 -7.80
CA GLU A 522 -16.22 -12.65 -6.66
C GLU A 522 -17.70 -12.40 -6.92
N ALA A 523 -18.54 -12.57 -5.90
CA ALA A 523 -19.92 -12.14 -5.90
C ALA A 523 -20.23 -11.40 -4.62
N GLY A 524 -21.05 -10.35 -4.67
CA GLY A 524 -21.32 -9.56 -3.48
C GLY A 524 -22.61 -8.76 -3.56
N VAL A 525 -22.94 -8.19 -2.40
CA VAL A 525 -24.05 -7.28 -2.19
C VAL A 525 -23.53 -6.04 -1.47
N LYS A 526 -23.92 -4.87 -1.92
CA LYS A 526 -23.63 -3.58 -1.29
C LYS A 526 -24.94 -2.83 -1.08
N ALA A 527 -25.09 -2.21 0.09
CA ALA A 527 -26.28 -1.48 0.45
C ALA A 527 -25.95 -0.15 1.13
N ASP A 528 -26.66 0.91 0.77
CA ASP A 528 -26.74 2.16 1.52
C ASP A 528 -28.01 2.10 2.39
N LEU A 529 -27.82 2.08 3.72
CA LEU A 529 -28.89 1.97 4.71
C LEU A 529 -29.24 3.33 5.33
N GLY A 530 -29.06 4.42 4.58
CA GLY A 530 -29.43 5.76 5.02
C GLY A 530 -28.46 6.42 6.00
N GLY A 531 -27.17 6.20 5.84
CA GLY A 531 -26.10 6.73 6.71
C GLY A 531 -25.04 5.67 7.00
N LEU A 532 -25.42 4.40 6.89
CA LEU A 532 -24.57 3.24 7.07
C LEU A 532 -24.44 2.49 5.74
N ASP A 533 -23.22 2.30 5.25
CA ASP A 533 -22.93 1.43 4.12
C ASP A 533 -22.60 0.02 4.64
N ALA A 534 -23.20 -0.98 4.02
CA ALA A 534 -22.95 -2.38 4.31
C ALA A 534 -22.50 -3.12 3.03
N SER A 535 -21.51 -3.99 3.13
CA SER A 535 -21.12 -4.88 2.04
C SER A 535 -20.83 -6.28 2.52
N VAL A 536 -21.20 -7.26 1.69
CA VAL A 536 -20.83 -8.66 1.84
C VAL A 536 -20.29 -9.15 0.51
N ALA A 537 -19.14 -9.80 0.52
CA ALA A 537 -18.56 -10.43 -0.67
C ALA A 537 -18.11 -11.86 -0.36
N VAL A 538 -18.30 -12.75 -1.33
CA VAL A 538 -17.72 -14.09 -1.35
C VAL A 538 -16.75 -14.19 -2.51
N PHE A 539 -15.57 -14.76 -2.30
CA PHE A 539 -14.54 -14.80 -3.32
C PHE A 539 -13.76 -16.13 -3.35
N ARG A 540 -13.19 -16.41 -4.50
CA ARG A 540 -12.15 -17.41 -4.69
C ARG A 540 -11.05 -16.81 -5.55
N ILE A 541 -9.82 -16.86 -5.02
CA ILE A 541 -8.61 -16.41 -5.70
C ILE A 541 -7.67 -17.59 -5.84
N GLU A 542 -7.07 -17.73 -7.02
CA GLU A 542 -6.11 -18.77 -7.33
C GLU A 542 -4.89 -18.15 -8.01
N ARG A 543 -3.72 -18.49 -7.53
CA ARG A 543 -2.45 -18.15 -8.18
C ARG A 543 -1.54 -19.37 -8.22
N PRO A 544 -0.87 -19.65 -9.35
CA PRO A 544 0.28 -20.53 -9.34
C PRO A 544 1.40 -19.89 -8.50
N PHE A 545 2.25 -20.70 -7.91
CA PHE A 545 3.46 -20.19 -7.26
C PHE A 545 4.64 -21.12 -7.51
N ALA A 546 5.82 -20.47 -7.49
CA ALA A 546 7.08 -21.14 -7.69
C ALA A 546 7.78 -21.38 -6.36
N PHE A 547 8.43 -22.53 -6.24
CA PHE A 547 9.32 -22.84 -5.13
C PHE A 547 10.45 -23.77 -5.58
N THR A 548 11.50 -23.89 -4.77
CA THR A 548 12.61 -24.81 -5.02
C THR A 548 12.21 -26.22 -4.62
N GLY A 549 12.18 -27.14 -5.56
CA GLY A 549 11.83 -28.54 -5.30
C GLY A 549 12.94 -29.32 -4.59
N GLU A 550 12.69 -30.60 -4.29
CA GLU A 550 13.67 -31.51 -3.67
C GLU A 550 14.93 -31.71 -4.54
N ASP A 551 14.79 -31.55 -5.86
CA ASP A 551 15.86 -31.56 -6.85
C ASP A 551 16.65 -30.23 -6.90
N ASN A 552 16.41 -29.33 -5.98
CA ASN A 552 17.00 -28.00 -5.89
C ASN A 552 16.74 -27.09 -7.11
N VAL A 553 15.70 -27.36 -7.93
CA VAL A 553 15.30 -26.53 -9.05
C VAL A 553 14.09 -25.67 -8.68
N TYR A 554 14.22 -24.35 -8.86
CA TYR A 554 13.13 -23.39 -8.66
C TYR A 554 12.23 -23.36 -9.89
N ARG A 555 10.93 -23.66 -9.72
CA ARG A 555 9.95 -23.69 -10.80
C ARG A 555 8.53 -23.49 -10.27
N ILE A 556 7.59 -23.16 -11.16
CA ILE A 556 6.16 -23.16 -10.84
C ILE A 556 5.72 -24.63 -10.68
N GLN A 557 5.25 -24.98 -9.46
CA GLN A 557 4.86 -26.36 -9.15
C GLN A 557 3.83 -26.46 -8.02
N GLY A 558 2.97 -25.43 -7.89
CA GLY A 558 1.90 -25.44 -6.92
C GLY A 558 0.93 -24.31 -7.17
N ASP A 559 -0.16 -24.35 -6.44
CA ASP A 559 -1.18 -23.32 -6.45
C ASP A 559 -1.47 -22.85 -5.02
N GLN A 560 -1.65 -21.55 -4.85
CA GLN A 560 -2.28 -21.00 -3.66
C GLN A 560 -3.73 -20.68 -3.99
N VAL A 561 -4.66 -21.27 -3.25
CA VAL A 561 -6.09 -21.08 -3.43
C VAL A 561 -6.68 -20.53 -2.14
N ASN A 562 -7.11 -19.27 -2.17
CA ASN A 562 -7.78 -18.61 -1.05
C ASN A 562 -9.26 -18.43 -1.38
N LYS A 563 -10.12 -18.90 -0.48
CA LYS A 563 -11.57 -18.68 -0.52
C LYS A 563 -11.98 -17.93 0.71
N GLY A 564 -12.96 -17.05 0.61
CA GLY A 564 -13.36 -16.30 1.79
C GLY A 564 -14.68 -15.58 1.65
N ILE A 565 -15.08 -15.03 2.80
CA ILE A 565 -16.25 -14.17 2.96
C ILE A 565 -15.76 -12.91 3.67
N GLU A 566 -16.12 -11.76 3.13
CA GLU A 566 -15.87 -10.44 3.73
C GLU A 566 -17.19 -9.77 4.06
N LEU A 567 -17.27 -9.20 5.25
CA LEU A 567 -18.34 -8.30 5.67
C LEU A 567 -17.71 -6.99 6.09
N GLU A 568 -18.21 -5.86 5.60
CA GLU A 568 -17.78 -4.50 6.01
C GLU A 568 -19.01 -3.63 6.27
N LEU A 569 -18.94 -2.86 7.37
CA LEU A 569 -19.90 -1.85 7.76
C LEU A 569 -19.17 -0.53 8.02
N ARG A 570 -19.68 0.59 7.46
CA ARG A 570 -19.07 1.90 7.66
C ARG A 570 -20.10 3.01 7.58
N GLY A 571 -19.92 4.02 8.41
CA GLY A 571 -20.79 5.21 8.46
C GLY A 571 -21.43 5.43 9.81
N GLN A 572 -22.54 6.12 9.79
CA GLN A 572 -23.28 6.53 10.97
C GLN A 572 -24.30 5.47 11.36
N LEU A 573 -24.04 4.77 12.48
CA LEU A 573 -24.96 3.78 13.02
C LEU A 573 -26.09 4.41 13.83
N LEU A 574 -25.75 5.45 14.59
CA LEU A 574 -26.69 6.28 15.36
C LEU A 574 -26.32 7.75 15.13
N GLU A 575 -27.23 8.69 15.45
CA GLU A 575 -27.02 10.13 15.26
C GLU A 575 -25.65 10.65 15.74
N ASN A 576 -25.12 10.04 16.78
CA ASN A 576 -23.87 10.44 17.43
C ASN A 576 -22.84 9.30 17.54
N LEU A 577 -23.04 8.19 16.81
CA LEU A 577 -22.15 7.03 16.80
C LEU A 577 -21.82 6.65 15.35
N ASN A 578 -20.56 6.82 15.01
CA ASN A 578 -19.99 6.33 13.75
C ASN A 578 -19.24 5.03 13.96
N ILE A 579 -19.30 4.15 12.97
CA ILE A 579 -18.61 2.86 12.97
C ILE A 579 -17.86 2.63 11.65
N HIS A 580 -16.76 1.91 11.72
CA HIS A 580 -16.07 1.31 10.60
C HIS A 580 -15.51 -0.04 11.05
N GLY A 581 -15.93 -1.11 10.44
CA GLY A 581 -15.43 -2.41 10.81
C GLY A 581 -15.95 -3.52 9.91
N GLY A 582 -15.47 -4.71 10.18
CA GLY A 582 -15.87 -5.88 9.43
C GLY A 582 -15.17 -7.13 9.90
N VAL A 583 -15.48 -8.21 9.19
CA VAL A 583 -14.94 -9.55 9.44
C VAL A 583 -14.55 -10.17 8.10
N THR A 584 -13.37 -10.77 8.05
CA THR A 584 -12.93 -11.64 6.96
C THR A 584 -12.78 -13.06 7.48
N LEU A 585 -13.49 -13.98 6.86
CA LEU A 585 -13.31 -15.41 7.03
C LEU A 585 -12.56 -15.94 5.81
N LEU A 586 -11.46 -16.64 6.03
CA LEU A 586 -10.53 -17.05 4.98
C LEU A 586 -10.19 -18.54 5.10
N ASP A 587 -10.19 -19.26 3.99
CA ASP A 587 -9.62 -20.61 3.84
C ASP A 587 -8.41 -20.54 2.86
N PRO A 588 -7.20 -20.23 3.37
CA PRO A 588 -6.01 -20.06 2.55
C PRO A 588 -5.26 -21.38 2.45
N LYS A 589 -5.23 -21.99 1.27
CA LYS A 589 -4.66 -23.31 1.06
C LYS A 589 -3.56 -23.33 0.01
N LEU A 590 -2.48 -24.08 0.30
CA LEU A 590 -1.55 -24.57 -0.70
C LEU A 590 -2.11 -25.82 -1.36
N ARG A 591 -2.02 -25.91 -2.69
CA ARG A 591 -2.54 -27.01 -3.50
C ARG A 591 -1.51 -27.48 -4.50
N ASN A 592 -1.60 -28.74 -4.91
CA ASN A 592 -0.82 -29.28 -6.03
C ASN A 592 0.70 -29.08 -5.88
N THR A 593 1.23 -29.06 -4.65
CA THR A 593 2.65 -28.79 -4.39
C THR A 593 3.57 -29.93 -4.83
N GLY A 594 3.03 -31.09 -5.16
CA GLY A 594 3.81 -32.28 -5.46
C GLY A 594 4.45 -32.95 -4.22
N ASN A 595 4.37 -32.29 -3.07
CA ASN A 595 4.85 -32.80 -1.79
C ASN A 595 3.66 -33.04 -0.83
N PRO A 596 3.41 -34.29 -0.39
CA PRO A 596 2.29 -34.59 0.52
C PRO A 596 2.32 -33.82 1.84
N LEU A 597 3.49 -33.41 2.30
CA LEU A 597 3.63 -32.66 3.57
C LEU A 597 3.14 -31.21 3.47
N THR A 598 3.06 -30.65 2.28
CA THR A 598 2.68 -29.24 2.05
C THR A 598 1.44 -29.09 1.18
N SER A 599 0.93 -30.17 0.59
CA SER A 599 -0.31 -30.14 -0.17
C SER A 599 -1.51 -30.10 0.79
N ASP A 600 -2.47 -29.22 0.51
CA ASP A 600 -3.65 -28.95 1.35
C ASP A 600 -3.37 -28.30 2.70
N THR A 601 -2.16 -27.82 2.95
CA THR A 601 -1.81 -27.08 4.16
C THR A 601 -2.33 -25.63 4.11
N ASP A 602 -2.51 -25.03 5.30
CA ASP A 602 -2.84 -23.62 5.41
C ASP A 602 -1.61 -22.77 5.05
N VAL A 603 -1.84 -21.64 4.39
CA VAL A 603 -0.76 -20.69 4.04
C VAL A 603 -0.19 -20.06 5.31
N VAL A 604 1.13 -20.07 5.45
CA VAL A 604 1.85 -19.50 6.60
C VAL A 604 1.50 -18.03 6.79
N GLY A 605 1.18 -17.67 8.04
CA GLY A 605 0.91 -16.28 8.43
C GLY A 605 -0.46 -15.74 8.02
N ALA A 606 -1.23 -16.43 7.17
CA ALA A 606 -2.57 -16.01 6.76
C ALA A 606 -3.61 -16.45 7.82
N PRO A 607 -4.31 -15.52 8.51
CA PRO A 607 -5.32 -15.88 9.49
C PRO A 607 -6.60 -16.38 8.83
N LYS A 608 -7.25 -17.37 9.44
CA LYS A 608 -8.58 -17.83 8.99
C LYS A 608 -9.71 -16.88 9.36
N VAL A 609 -9.51 -16.08 10.38
CA VAL A 609 -10.46 -15.07 10.85
C VAL A 609 -9.70 -13.80 11.15
N GLN A 610 -10.15 -12.69 10.62
CA GLN A 610 -9.66 -11.36 10.97
C GLN A 610 -10.86 -10.44 11.13
N ALA A 611 -10.86 -9.63 12.18
CA ALA A 611 -11.95 -8.70 12.45
C ALA A 611 -11.41 -7.37 12.94
N ASN A 612 -12.17 -6.32 12.68
CA ASN A 612 -11.91 -4.99 13.18
C ASN A 612 -13.25 -4.31 13.47
N LEU A 613 -13.29 -3.51 14.52
CA LEU A 613 -14.43 -2.64 14.83
C LEU A 613 -13.92 -1.34 15.44
N PHE A 614 -13.94 -0.30 14.64
CA PHE A 614 -13.74 1.08 15.05
C PHE A 614 -15.10 1.73 15.35
N MET A 615 -15.19 2.44 16.46
CA MET A 615 -16.36 3.24 16.88
C MET A 615 -15.90 4.61 17.32
N GLU A 616 -16.64 5.65 16.95
CA GLU A 616 -16.44 7.01 17.46
C GLU A 616 -17.78 7.60 17.90
N TYR A 617 -17.85 7.98 19.17
CA TYR A 617 -19.04 8.55 19.81
C TYR A 617 -18.84 10.04 20.07
N PHE A 618 -19.78 10.86 19.61
CA PHE A 618 -19.83 12.31 19.82
C PHE A 618 -20.77 12.63 20.98
N PHE A 619 -20.27 13.32 22.00
CA PHE A 619 -21.07 13.63 23.20
C PHE A 619 -22.11 14.72 22.91
N LYS A 620 -23.38 14.43 23.06
CA LYS A 620 -24.46 15.42 22.80
C LYS A 620 -24.38 16.63 23.74
N SER A 621 -23.93 16.44 24.98
CA SER A 621 -23.78 17.52 25.98
C SER A 621 -22.52 18.36 25.77
N LEU A 622 -21.56 17.87 25.00
CA LEU A 622 -20.29 18.54 24.68
C LEU A 622 -19.87 18.15 23.24
N PRO A 623 -20.51 18.76 22.22
CA PRO A 623 -20.31 18.35 20.81
C PRO A 623 -18.87 18.48 20.29
N GLU A 624 -18.04 19.22 20.99
CA GLU A 624 -16.60 19.38 20.72
C GLU A 624 -15.79 18.14 21.11
N LEU A 625 -16.35 17.25 21.95
CA LEU A 625 -15.67 16.05 22.43
C LEU A 625 -16.19 14.82 21.72
N SER A 626 -15.27 13.99 21.23
CA SER A 626 -15.55 12.62 20.82
C SER A 626 -14.63 11.62 21.53
N ALA A 627 -15.12 10.40 21.71
CA ALA A 627 -14.35 9.26 22.19
C ALA A 627 -14.37 8.16 21.15
N SER A 628 -13.23 7.54 20.91
CA SER A 628 -13.10 6.43 19.95
C SER A 628 -12.58 5.16 20.63
N ALA A 629 -12.97 4.02 20.05
CA ALA A 629 -12.43 2.71 20.39
C ALA A 629 -12.24 1.92 19.10
N ASN A 630 -11.12 1.19 18.99
CA ASN A 630 -10.85 0.28 17.89
C ASN A 630 -10.44 -1.08 18.43
N LEU A 631 -11.24 -2.10 18.17
CA LEU A 631 -10.93 -3.50 18.47
C LEU A 631 -10.42 -4.16 17.19
N HIS A 632 -9.20 -4.68 17.23
CA HIS A 632 -8.62 -5.47 16.15
C HIS A 632 -8.35 -6.89 16.62
N PHE A 633 -8.76 -7.89 15.84
CA PHE A 633 -8.56 -9.31 16.12
C PHE A 633 -7.95 -10.02 14.92
N THR A 634 -6.89 -10.79 15.18
CA THR A 634 -6.27 -11.72 14.24
C THR A 634 -6.31 -13.13 14.79
N GLY A 635 -6.96 -14.04 14.08
CA GLY A 635 -7.10 -15.44 14.46
C GLY A 635 -5.79 -16.23 14.33
N LYS A 636 -5.83 -17.49 14.77
CA LYS A 636 -4.68 -18.41 14.68
C LYS A 636 -4.19 -18.56 13.24
N ARG A 637 -2.88 -18.65 13.06
CA ARG A 637 -2.19 -18.74 11.77
C ARG A 637 -1.28 -19.97 11.73
N ALA A 638 -1.09 -20.57 10.56
CA ALA A 638 -0.06 -21.59 10.38
C ALA A 638 1.33 -21.00 10.63
N GLY A 639 2.14 -21.66 11.43
CA GLY A 639 3.49 -21.21 11.78
C GLY A 639 4.53 -21.65 10.75
N ASN A 640 4.30 -22.74 10.03
CA ASN A 640 5.19 -23.25 9.00
C ASN A 640 4.42 -23.94 7.86
N ASN A 641 5.10 -24.25 6.76
CA ASN A 641 4.48 -24.78 5.54
C ASN A 641 3.91 -26.22 5.70
N ILE A 642 4.40 -26.99 6.67
CA ILE A 642 3.87 -28.34 6.97
C ILE A 642 2.73 -28.30 8.01
N ASN A 643 2.40 -27.10 8.52
CA ASN A 643 1.37 -26.87 9.54
C ASN A 643 1.55 -27.70 10.84
N SER A 644 2.80 -27.97 11.24
CA SER A 644 3.08 -28.74 12.47
C SER A 644 2.59 -28.03 13.72
N PHE A 645 2.49 -26.69 13.70
CA PHE A 645 1.94 -25.88 14.78
C PHE A 645 1.19 -24.65 14.25
N LYS A 646 0.45 -24.00 15.14
CA LYS A 646 -0.23 -22.74 14.87
C LYS A 646 0.23 -21.68 15.86
N VAL A 647 0.47 -20.49 15.35
CA VAL A 647 0.71 -19.31 16.17
C VAL A 647 -0.63 -18.77 16.68
N ASP A 648 -0.68 -18.41 17.93
CA ASP A 648 -1.90 -18.02 18.62
C ASP A 648 -2.52 -16.73 18.05
N SER A 649 -3.82 -16.60 18.28
CA SER A 649 -4.59 -15.40 17.98
C SER A 649 -4.25 -14.29 18.96
N TYR A 650 -4.47 -13.04 18.53
CA TYR A 650 -4.36 -11.88 19.40
C TYR A 650 -5.49 -10.90 19.16
N ALA A 651 -5.74 -10.06 20.17
CA ALA A 651 -6.68 -8.95 20.08
C ALA A 651 -6.06 -7.70 20.71
N THR A 652 -6.15 -6.56 20.02
CA THR A 652 -5.72 -5.28 20.55
C THR A 652 -6.91 -4.32 20.64
N LEU A 653 -6.95 -3.53 21.71
CA LEU A 653 -7.91 -2.44 21.89
C LEU A 653 -7.15 -1.11 21.89
N ASP A 654 -7.58 -0.19 21.02
CA ASP A 654 -7.11 1.18 21.02
C ASP A 654 -8.25 2.09 21.53
N LEU A 655 -7.93 3.08 22.36
CA LEU A 655 -8.87 4.10 22.84
C LEU A 655 -8.37 5.49 22.47
N GLY A 656 -9.31 6.38 22.15
CA GLY A 656 -9.00 7.76 21.80
C GLY A 656 -9.99 8.76 22.39
N LEU A 657 -9.50 9.97 22.64
CA LEU A 657 -10.31 11.14 22.95
C LEU A 657 -9.88 12.28 22.03
N ARG A 658 -10.84 12.97 21.45
CA ARG A 658 -10.61 14.11 20.56
C ARG A 658 -11.47 15.27 21.02
N TYR A 659 -10.83 16.41 21.26
CA TYR A 659 -11.49 17.66 21.60
C TYR A 659 -11.22 18.71 20.55
N GLU A 660 -12.25 19.19 19.85
CA GLU A 660 -12.16 20.22 18.81
C GLU A 660 -12.91 21.46 19.23
N ARG A 661 -12.23 22.61 19.23
CA ARG A 661 -12.81 23.86 19.64
C ARG A 661 -12.45 24.99 18.68
N GLN A 662 -13.47 25.71 18.25
CA GLN A 662 -13.32 26.98 17.57
C GLN A 662 -12.78 28.02 18.56
N MET A 663 -11.56 28.49 18.32
CA MET A 663 -10.87 29.47 19.17
C MET A 663 -11.18 30.91 18.74
N THR A 664 -11.17 31.15 17.42
CA THR A 664 -11.54 32.41 16.76
C THR A 664 -12.42 32.10 15.55
N LYS A 665 -12.84 33.12 14.79
CA LYS A 665 -13.60 32.89 13.55
C LYS A 665 -12.84 32.02 12.55
N ASP A 666 -11.52 32.15 12.52
CA ASP A 666 -10.66 31.54 11.51
C ASP A 666 -9.75 30.45 12.09
N THR A 667 -9.76 30.24 13.43
CA THR A 667 -8.85 29.29 14.07
C THR A 667 -9.60 28.22 14.83
N THR A 668 -9.34 26.96 14.51
CA THR A 668 -9.83 25.78 15.23
C THR A 668 -8.64 25.04 15.86
N ALA A 669 -8.72 24.75 17.16
CA ALA A 669 -7.78 23.90 17.87
C ALA A 669 -8.35 22.48 18.01
N VAL A 670 -7.53 21.47 17.77
CA VAL A 670 -7.87 20.05 17.94
C VAL A 670 -6.82 19.40 18.83
N PHE A 671 -7.27 18.78 19.90
CA PHE A 671 -6.42 18.01 20.83
C PHE A 671 -6.81 16.55 20.77
N ASN A 672 -5.84 15.68 20.56
CA ASN A 672 -6.05 14.23 20.55
C ASN A 672 -5.19 13.57 21.63
N LEU A 673 -5.81 12.60 22.31
CA LEU A 673 -5.14 11.60 23.14
C LEU A 673 -5.52 10.22 22.58
N ALA A 674 -4.54 9.38 22.34
CA ALA A 674 -4.76 7.99 21.99
C ALA A 674 -3.91 7.06 22.86
N ILE A 675 -4.46 5.91 23.19
CA ILE A 675 -3.75 4.80 23.84
C ILE A 675 -3.95 3.59 22.94
N ASN A 676 -2.92 3.23 22.21
CA ASN A 676 -2.91 2.03 21.37
C ASN A 676 -2.53 0.81 22.21
N ASN A 677 -3.12 -0.34 21.89
CA ASN A 677 -2.90 -1.61 22.62
C ASN A 677 -3.04 -1.44 24.14
N VAL A 678 -4.21 -1.01 24.60
CA VAL A 678 -4.51 -0.64 26.01
C VAL A 678 -4.11 -1.73 27.00
N PHE A 679 -4.31 -3.00 26.64
CA PHE A 679 -4.03 -4.15 27.50
C PHE A 679 -2.57 -4.61 27.46
N ASP A 680 -1.72 -3.96 26.64
CA ASP A 680 -0.30 -4.33 26.45
C ASP A 680 -0.12 -5.77 25.97
N GLU A 681 -0.99 -6.20 25.04
CA GLU A 681 -0.93 -7.54 24.46
C GLU A 681 0.41 -7.71 23.73
N HIS A 682 1.09 -8.80 24.02
CA HIS A 682 2.31 -9.20 23.32
C HIS A 682 1.96 -10.24 22.26
N TYR A 683 2.28 -9.95 21.01
CA TYR A 683 1.84 -10.77 19.88
C TYR A 683 2.85 -10.77 18.73
N TRP A 684 2.79 -11.81 17.94
CA TRP A 684 3.49 -11.87 16.66
C TRP A 684 2.65 -11.15 15.59
N ALA A 685 3.05 -9.94 15.21
CA ALA A 685 2.30 -9.12 14.25
C ALA A 685 2.34 -9.71 12.84
N SER A 686 3.49 -10.16 12.40
CA SER A 686 3.71 -10.72 11.07
C SER A 686 4.48 -12.02 11.14
N ILE A 687 4.03 -13.01 10.35
CA ILE A 687 4.69 -14.30 10.17
C ILE A 687 4.66 -14.59 8.69
N PHE A 688 5.80 -14.94 8.12
CA PHE A 688 5.87 -15.36 6.73
C PHE A 688 7.00 -16.37 6.50
N PRO A 689 6.89 -17.25 5.49
CA PRO A 689 7.95 -18.15 5.14
C PRO A 689 9.13 -17.38 4.52
N GLY A 690 10.35 -17.72 4.89
CA GLY A 690 11.56 -17.17 4.28
C GLY A 690 11.69 -17.56 2.80
N SER A 691 11.30 -18.77 2.48
CA SER A 691 11.05 -19.24 1.12
C SER A 691 9.70 -19.93 1.08
N ILE A 692 8.99 -19.78 -0.04
CA ILE A 692 7.71 -20.48 -0.28
C ILE A 692 8.00 -21.91 -0.79
N ASP A 693 9.23 -22.38 -0.69
CA ASP A 693 9.68 -23.62 -1.30
C ASP A 693 9.05 -24.88 -0.68
N GLY A 694 8.12 -24.73 0.23
CA GLY A 694 7.38 -25.85 0.80
C GLY A 694 8.26 -26.93 1.41
N ALA A 695 9.57 -26.78 1.21
CA ALA A 695 10.54 -27.74 1.72
C ALA A 695 10.59 -27.65 3.24
N THR A 696 10.92 -28.74 3.83
CA THR A 696 11.16 -28.89 5.28
C THR A 696 12.31 -28.01 5.83
N ARG A 697 12.95 -27.21 4.97
CA ARG A 697 14.17 -26.44 5.27
C ARG A 697 14.03 -24.91 5.18
N GLY A 698 12.83 -24.35 4.97
CA GLY A 698 12.68 -22.90 4.86
C GLY A 698 12.77 -22.23 6.23
N ALA A 699 13.64 -21.24 6.40
CA ALA A 699 13.61 -20.37 7.57
C ALA A 699 12.35 -19.50 7.51
N ASN A 700 11.45 -19.67 8.47
CA ASN A 700 10.30 -18.78 8.65
C ASN A 700 10.76 -17.53 9.41
N SER A 701 10.04 -16.45 9.30
CA SER A 701 10.32 -15.20 10.02
C SER A 701 9.09 -14.70 10.74
N ALA A 702 9.30 -14.24 11.97
CA ALA A 702 8.29 -13.62 12.80
C ALA A 702 8.76 -12.25 13.28
N PHE A 703 7.83 -11.30 13.42
CA PHE A 703 8.08 -9.95 13.92
C PHE A 703 7.10 -9.61 15.03
N LEU A 704 7.61 -9.03 16.10
CA LEU A 704 6.83 -8.63 17.27
C LEU A 704 5.90 -7.46 16.93
N GLY A 705 4.73 -7.45 17.57
CA GLY A 705 3.79 -6.34 17.56
C GLY A 705 4.27 -5.18 18.43
N ALA A 706 3.70 -4.00 18.19
CA ALA A 706 3.97 -2.84 19.03
C ALA A 706 3.33 -3.00 20.42
N PRO A 707 4.01 -2.58 21.50
CA PRO A 707 3.46 -2.57 22.84
C PRO A 707 2.39 -1.50 23.02
N ARG A 708 1.87 -1.34 24.23
CA ARG A 708 1.03 -0.20 24.58
C ARG A 708 1.76 1.11 24.36
N GLU A 709 1.10 2.03 23.64
CA GLU A 709 1.65 3.33 23.29
C GLU A 709 0.65 4.44 23.54
N VAL A 710 1.09 5.52 24.18
CA VAL A 710 0.30 6.75 24.37
C VAL A 710 0.73 7.78 23.34
N ARG A 711 -0.23 8.37 22.63
CA ARG A 711 -0.01 9.45 21.66
C ARG A 711 -0.82 10.68 22.06
N LEU A 712 -0.19 11.82 22.03
CA LEU A 712 -0.79 13.14 22.26
C LEU A 712 -0.53 14.02 21.06
N SER A 713 -1.53 14.78 20.63
CA SER A 713 -1.28 15.82 19.62
C SER A 713 -2.15 17.05 19.84
N ALA A 714 -1.63 18.19 19.37
CA ALA A 714 -2.34 19.44 19.26
C ALA A 714 -2.20 20.00 17.85
N SER A 715 -3.33 20.26 17.20
CA SER A 715 -3.39 20.84 15.87
C SER A 715 -4.11 22.18 15.90
N PHE A 716 -3.59 23.13 15.13
CA PHE A 716 -4.22 24.43 14.90
C PHE A 716 -4.47 24.59 13.41
N LYS A 717 -5.74 24.80 13.03
CA LYS A 717 -6.19 25.09 11.67
C LYS A 717 -6.57 26.56 11.60
N PHE A 718 -6.06 27.34 10.63
CA PHE A 718 -6.29 28.78 10.49
C PHE A 718 -6.17 29.29 9.07
#